data_7f1af72c8944258307c1d1fb2519322f
#
_entry.id   7f1af72c8944258307c1d1fb2519322f
#
_cell.length_a   1.000
_cell.length_b   1.000
_cell.length_c   1.000
_cell.angle_alpha   90.00
_cell.angle_beta   90.00
_cell.angle_gamma   90.00
#
_symmetry.space_group_name_H-M   'P 1'
#
loop_
_entity.id
_entity.type
_entity.pdbx_description
1 polymer ?
#
loop_
_entity_poly.entity_id
_entity_poly.type
_entity_poly.pdbx_seq_one_letter_code
_entity_poly.pdbx_strand_id
1 'polypeptide(L)'
;MDQTLLKYWKTCLQDAERKAIALKGPRITLNIGDKILKFIPLKSIPVIFPDWKAEDSNEKQKVMIAPCILLPEFENGWTSQSERPEYPFLITAIMLPDGKLTVCENESDRIPIFIRKFLEPNAANDRTIASLSKVDQLLSNFNTEETKWEAYWQACEQLFKKATGKTFSTMNYYDNPEIIIIKASERNMAQPIITLYDKLLKDDNTTPHPLLNLLIQTKSANALPIPTNRKVYCNQEHWAQMSSDFPLSISQRETLAMYTTPECADIFVVNGPPGTGKTTFLQTVIANRLAHNILNNPEEPEIIVASSANNQAITNILKDFKAETTNDTTHPRLSNRWLPELDTLGLYLSGKKELQQQYKMMFNPKGDGFPAAYDTPERQEEYKQFYLQCFNNFFKKNYQDETKCRQFLRKEMQALQKKIILCIQAAETTEYGNRKENNILQKFIRKFHEPLPSYDKVIEQWTLTEEFKERYEKISSNPEYGNLPYTEDMAVRLDISYRYQMFWYAIHYREAEFIHRLSKCDEGKQRTQEAYTQRLKRLACVMPVFISTFHSLPKYMTYAENGKWDIPLYNGIDLLIVDESGQVSPELAVPSFSLAKQAILVGDIQQIEPVWSISDEYSFINLKNLGIVSNQSSEKYRFLENNGFLSSSGSIMKLARKSCNFTVKGEKGAFLTEHRRCVDSIIAYCNDYVYHGRLLPKKGNEVKYKSLPSKGYVHINSYSSPGKTGSRLNRAEAEAIVCWLELEKIIWKRPIKSLFMKL
;
A
#
# COMPACT_ATOMS: atom_id res chain seq x y z
N MET A 1 -15.43 17.43 9.90
CA MET A 1 -14.47 16.32 10.14
C MET A 1 -14.41 16.00 11.63
N ASP A 2 -14.38 14.73 12.05
CA ASP A 2 -14.26 14.37 13.48
C ASP A 2 -12.78 14.47 13.89
N GLN A 3 -12.38 15.67 14.35
CA GLN A 3 -11.01 15.94 14.78
C GLN A 3 -10.60 15.09 16.00
N THR A 4 -11.54 14.62 16.79
CA THR A 4 -11.25 13.85 17.99
C THR A 4 -10.77 12.44 17.64
N LEU A 5 -11.37 11.80 16.62
CA LEU A 5 -10.90 10.52 16.09
C LEU A 5 -9.52 10.66 15.43
N LEU A 6 -9.26 11.74 14.70
CA LEU A 6 -7.93 11.98 14.12
C LEU A 6 -6.86 12.16 15.21
N LYS A 7 -7.19 12.87 16.30
CA LYS A 7 -6.30 12.98 17.47
C LYS A 7 -6.03 11.61 18.09
N TYR A 8 -7.07 10.77 18.22
CA TYR A 8 -6.93 9.42 18.75
C TYR A 8 -5.94 8.58 17.92
N TRP A 9 -6.12 8.46 16.62
CA TRP A 9 -5.23 7.68 15.76
C TRP A 9 -3.80 8.25 15.74
N LYS A 10 -3.65 9.58 15.70
CA LYS A 10 -2.33 10.21 15.81
C LYS A 10 -1.65 9.81 17.12
N THR A 11 -2.35 9.89 18.25
CA THR A 11 -1.80 9.54 19.57
C THR A 11 -1.40 8.06 19.60
N CYS A 12 -2.25 7.15 19.08
CA CYS A 12 -1.94 5.74 18.99
C CYS A 12 -0.70 5.46 18.13
N LEU A 13 -0.55 6.14 16.99
CA LEU A 13 0.62 6.02 16.13
C LEU A 13 1.90 6.51 16.83
N GLN A 14 1.82 7.63 17.53
CA GLN A 14 2.95 8.16 18.32
C GLN A 14 3.34 7.19 19.44
N ASP A 15 2.38 6.54 20.09
CA ASP A 15 2.64 5.53 21.11
C ASP A 15 3.30 4.27 20.54
N ALA A 16 2.85 3.84 19.36
CA ALA A 16 3.44 2.72 18.63
C ALA A 16 4.92 2.99 18.28
N GLU A 17 5.23 4.16 17.75
CA GLU A 17 6.60 4.57 17.43
C GLU A 17 7.49 4.63 18.68
N ARG A 18 6.98 5.14 19.81
CA ARG A 18 7.69 5.19 21.09
C ARG A 18 7.99 3.80 21.65
N LYS A 19 7.08 2.83 21.49
CA LYS A 19 7.30 1.43 21.89
C LYS A 19 8.37 0.74 21.02
N ALA A 20 8.48 1.13 19.78
CA ALA A 20 9.45 0.56 18.83
C ALA A 20 10.89 1.07 19.04
N ILE A 21 11.15 2.01 19.96
CA ILE A 21 12.51 2.45 20.32
C ILE A 21 13.21 1.28 21.05
N ALA A 22 13.71 0.35 20.26
CA ALA A 22 14.53 -0.73 20.75
C ALA A 22 15.94 -0.17 20.97
N LEU A 23 16.32 0.00 22.24
CA LEU A 23 17.67 0.37 22.66
C LEU A 23 18.65 -0.81 22.43
N LYS A 24 18.55 -1.43 21.24
CA LYS A 24 19.40 -2.52 20.79
C LYS A 24 20.52 -1.93 19.91
N GLY A 25 21.75 -2.12 20.34
CA GLY A 25 22.91 -1.68 19.54
C GLY A 25 24.09 -1.23 20.39
N PRO A 26 25.14 -0.74 19.75
CA PRO A 26 26.28 -0.11 20.42
C PRO A 26 25.81 1.06 21.28
N ARG A 27 26.33 1.15 22.50
CA ARG A 27 25.95 2.16 23.48
C ARG A 27 27.15 2.66 24.24
N ILE A 28 27.10 3.92 24.66
CA ILE A 28 28.07 4.53 25.59
C ILE A 28 27.42 4.55 26.96
N THR A 29 28.10 4.06 27.95
CA THR A 29 27.69 4.14 29.37
C THR A 29 28.59 5.15 30.08
N LEU A 30 28.00 6.15 30.73
CA LEU A 30 28.72 7.18 31.48
C LEU A 30 28.16 7.23 32.88
N ASN A 31 29.06 7.39 33.85
CA ASN A 31 28.71 7.71 35.24
C ASN A 31 29.00 9.19 35.52
N ILE A 32 27.96 9.98 35.65
CA ILE A 32 28.11 11.44 35.89
C ILE A 32 27.54 11.90 37.22
N GLY A 33 27.00 11.01 38.05
CA GLY A 33 26.30 11.37 39.29
C GLY A 33 25.11 12.29 39.03
N ASP A 34 24.93 13.29 39.90
CA ASP A 34 23.84 14.29 39.77
C ASP A 34 24.18 15.45 38.82
N LYS A 35 25.23 15.30 37.99
CA LYS A 35 25.65 16.37 37.09
C LYS A 35 24.90 16.35 35.79
N ILE A 36 24.74 17.53 35.18
CA ILE A 36 24.19 17.66 33.83
C ILE A 36 25.19 17.09 32.82
N LEU A 37 24.76 16.20 31.95
CA LEU A 37 25.57 15.70 30.85
C LEU A 37 25.75 16.81 29.81
N LYS A 38 26.96 17.38 29.68
CA LYS A 38 27.26 18.48 28.75
C LYS A 38 27.94 18.03 27.46
N PHE A 39 28.71 16.95 27.52
CA PHE A 39 29.46 16.43 26.37
C PHE A 39 29.69 14.94 26.48
N ILE A 40 29.85 14.31 25.33
CA ILE A 40 30.23 12.89 25.17
C ILE A 40 31.76 12.85 24.98
N PRO A 41 32.48 12.03 25.75
CA PRO A 41 33.94 11.92 25.58
C PRO A 41 34.28 11.47 24.16
N LEU A 42 35.17 12.20 23.46
CA LEU A 42 35.53 11.93 22.06
C LEU A 42 35.97 10.50 21.82
N LYS A 43 36.74 9.91 22.76
CA LYS A 43 37.18 8.51 22.71
C LYS A 43 36.04 7.47 22.72
N SER A 44 34.85 7.87 23.19
CA SER A 44 33.69 6.97 23.28
C SER A 44 32.78 7.07 22.07
N ILE A 45 32.86 8.15 21.28
CA ILE A 45 31.98 8.38 20.11
C ILE A 45 32.06 7.27 19.07
N PRO A 46 33.21 6.69 18.70
CA PRO A 46 33.34 5.62 17.75
C PRO A 46 32.54 4.33 18.12
N VAL A 47 32.19 4.16 19.40
CA VAL A 47 31.35 3.04 19.85
C VAL A 47 29.96 3.08 19.20
N ILE A 48 29.37 4.26 19.04
CA ILE A 48 28.03 4.45 18.47
C ILE A 48 28.07 5.01 17.03
N PHE A 49 29.20 5.59 16.62
CA PHE A 49 29.46 6.10 15.28
C PHE A 49 30.83 5.61 14.80
N PRO A 50 30.95 4.38 14.24
CA PRO A 50 32.24 3.79 13.86
C PRO A 50 33.02 4.61 12.83
N ASP A 51 32.32 5.32 11.93
CA ASP A 51 32.92 6.14 10.87
C ASP A 51 33.25 7.55 11.30
N TRP A 52 33.09 7.88 12.62
CA TRP A 52 33.31 9.20 13.14
C TRP A 52 34.81 9.61 13.11
N LYS A 53 35.09 10.74 12.44
CA LYS A 53 36.40 11.36 12.42
C LYS A 53 36.28 12.79 12.94
N ALA A 54 36.90 13.06 14.07
CA ALA A 54 36.79 14.37 14.75
C ALA A 54 37.28 15.55 13.88
N GLU A 55 38.19 15.31 12.95
CA GLU A 55 38.83 16.34 12.12
C GLU A 55 38.03 16.73 10.88
N ASP A 56 37.15 15.85 10.38
CA ASP A 56 36.44 16.00 9.07
C ASP A 56 34.96 16.36 9.23
N SER A 57 34.37 16.36 10.41
CA SER A 57 32.92 16.38 10.51
C SER A 57 32.36 17.73 10.93
N ASN A 58 31.89 18.49 9.96
CA ASN A 58 30.86 19.52 10.17
C ASN A 58 29.46 18.91 10.44
N GLU A 59 29.35 17.58 10.47
CA GLU A 59 28.08 16.86 10.61
C GLU A 59 27.68 16.75 12.09
N LYS A 60 26.55 17.36 12.40
CA LYS A 60 25.84 17.19 13.66
C LYS A 60 25.21 15.81 13.71
N GLN A 61 25.35 15.05 14.80
CA GLN A 61 24.78 13.73 14.98
C GLN A 61 23.68 13.73 16.05
N LYS A 62 22.55 13.08 15.74
CA LYS A 62 21.44 12.95 16.68
C LYS A 62 21.65 11.74 17.60
N VAL A 63 21.55 11.96 18.90
CA VAL A 63 21.71 10.92 19.94
C VAL A 63 20.48 10.87 20.84
N MET A 64 20.21 9.70 21.41
CA MET A 64 19.23 9.52 22.48
C MET A 64 19.93 9.18 23.79
N ILE A 65 19.50 9.80 24.84
CA ILE A 65 20.09 9.71 26.19
C ILE A 65 19.04 9.15 27.13
N ALA A 66 19.35 8.03 27.79
CA ALA A 66 18.58 7.49 28.89
C ALA A 66 19.23 7.93 30.19
N PRO A 67 18.69 8.94 30.92
CA PRO A 67 19.31 9.49 32.12
C PRO A 67 19.09 8.62 33.36
N CYS A 68 18.23 7.60 33.28
CA CYS A 68 17.97 6.66 34.37
C CYS A 68 17.70 5.26 33.84
N ILE A 69 18.00 4.26 34.67
CA ILE A 69 17.90 2.83 34.33
C ILE A 69 17.05 2.13 35.39
N LEU A 70 16.11 1.29 34.96
CA LEU A 70 15.41 0.35 35.81
C LEU A 70 16.08 -1.01 35.69
N LEU A 71 16.51 -1.57 36.79
CA LEU A 71 17.00 -2.95 36.87
C LEU A 71 15.87 -3.87 37.32
N PRO A 72 15.83 -5.12 36.87
CA PRO A 72 14.85 -6.09 37.36
C PRO A 72 15.03 -6.34 38.86
N GLU A 73 13.95 -6.21 39.64
CA GLU A 73 13.88 -6.71 41.00
C GLU A 73 13.40 -8.16 41.01
N PHE A 74 14.09 -9.00 41.77
CA PHE A 74 13.64 -10.38 42.04
C PHE A 74 13.17 -10.50 43.50
N GLU A 75 12.06 -11.19 43.70
CA GLU A 75 11.49 -11.44 45.02
C GLU A 75 12.46 -12.12 46.01
N ASN A 76 13.59 -12.68 45.54
CA ASN A 76 14.55 -13.42 46.31
C ASN A 76 15.99 -12.84 46.34
N GLY A 77 16.18 -11.60 45.94
CA GLY A 77 17.50 -10.92 46.07
C GLY A 77 18.61 -11.46 45.15
N TRP A 78 18.31 -12.31 44.16
CA TRP A 78 19.27 -12.81 43.20
C TRP A 78 19.04 -12.14 41.84
N THR A 79 20.03 -11.43 41.33
CA THR A 79 20.01 -10.91 39.97
C THR A 79 20.37 -12.00 38.99
N SER A 80 19.47 -12.39 38.07
CA SER A 80 19.86 -13.22 36.95
C SER A 80 20.63 -12.36 35.93
N GLN A 81 21.84 -12.77 35.56
CA GLN A 81 22.65 -12.09 34.53
C GLN A 81 21.98 -12.06 33.14
N SER A 82 20.79 -12.65 32.99
CA SER A 82 20.09 -12.77 31.72
C SER A 82 19.09 -11.64 31.43
N GLU A 83 18.69 -10.84 32.39
CA GLU A 83 17.74 -9.75 32.16
C GLU A 83 18.41 -8.43 31.85
N ARG A 84 17.91 -7.79 30.79
CA ARG A 84 18.50 -6.55 30.25
C ARG A 84 17.97 -5.35 31.02
N PRO A 85 18.81 -4.33 31.28
CA PRO A 85 18.38 -3.07 31.89
C PRO A 85 17.32 -2.41 31.01
N GLU A 86 16.33 -1.80 31.65
CA GLU A 86 15.22 -1.11 31.01
C GLU A 86 15.31 0.40 31.23
N TYR A 87 14.88 1.17 30.23
CA TYR A 87 15.06 2.61 30.18
C TYR A 87 13.69 3.29 30.15
N PRO A 88 13.21 3.87 31.26
CA PRO A 88 11.84 4.37 31.36
C PRO A 88 11.65 5.76 30.75
N PHE A 89 12.74 6.50 30.54
CA PHE A 89 12.72 7.89 30.08
C PHE A 89 13.89 8.18 29.13
N LEU A 90 13.65 8.93 28.07
CA LEU A 90 14.63 9.25 27.05
C LEU A 90 14.59 10.73 26.69
N ILE A 91 15.78 11.30 26.45
CA ILE A 91 15.99 12.68 25.98
C ILE A 91 16.70 12.61 24.61
N THR A 92 16.25 13.39 23.66
CA THR A 92 16.92 13.50 22.35
C THR A 92 17.82 14.74 22.36
N ALA A 93 19.03 14.62 21.81
CA ALA A 93 20.01 15.68 21.71
C ALA A 93 20.74 15.66 20.36
N ILE A 94 21.31 16.79 19.99
CA ILE A 94 22.31 16.90 18.92
C ILE A 94 23.69 16.89 19.51
N MET A 95 24.55 16.01 19.07
CA MET A 95 25.98 15.99 19.39
C MET A 95 26.75 16.75 18.30
N LEU A 96 27.51 17.73 18.71
CA LEU A 96 28.42 18.49 17.85
C LEU A 96 29.74 17.72 17.61
N PRO A 97 30.56 18.11 16.62
CA PRO A 97 31.85 17.45 16.34
C PRO A 97 32.82 17.36 17.52
N ASP A 98 32.79 18.32 18.41
CA ASP A 98 33.58 18.36 19.65
C ASP A 98 33.00 17.49 20.80
N GLY A 99 31.91 16.77 20.54
CA GLY A 99 31.20 15.96 21.52
C GLY A 99 30.22 16.75 22.41
N LYS A 100 30.13 18.07 22.25
CA LYS A 100 29.21 18.92 23.03
C LYS A 100 27.75 18.61 22.62
N LEU A 101 26.86 18.62 23.61
CA LEU A 101 25.43 18.39 23.42
C LEU A 101 24.67 19.70 23.29
N THR A 102 23.71 19.73 22.36
CA THR A 102 22.80 20.85 22.13
C THR A 102 21.36 20.34 21.95
N VAL A 103 20.41 21.25 22.10
CA VAL A 103 18.98 20.98 21.90
C VAL A 103 18.70 20.73 20.42
N CYS A 104 17.76 19.85 20.11
CA CYS A 104 17.34 19.56 18.74
C CYS A 104 16.76 20.81 18.06
N GLU A 105 16.98 20.94 16.76
CA GLU A 105 16.44 22.06 15.96
C GLU A 105 14.91 21.98 15.85
N ASN A 106 14.36 20.77 15.62
CA ASN A 106 12.92 20.56 15.55
C ASN A 106 12.29 20.52 16.94
N GLU A 107 11.23 21.29 17.15
CA GLU A 107 10.48 21.32 18.42
C GLU A 107 9.93 19.96 18.84
N SER A 108 9.45 19.16 17.89
CA SER A 108 8.93 17.82 18.16
C SER A 108 9.97 16.87 18.75
N ASP A 109 11.26 17.05 18.41
CA ASP A 109 12.37 16.25 18.93
C ASP A 109 12.80 16.69 20.32
N ARG A 110 12.36 17.87 20.77
CA ARG A 110 12.61 18.39 22.11
C ARG A 110 11.67 17.82 23.17
N ILE A 111 10.58 17.15 22.77
CA ILE A 111 9.67 16.54 23.73
C ILE A 111 10.31 15.24 24.25
N PRO A 112 10.59 15.11 25.55
CA PRO A 112 11.17 13.91 26.12
C PRO A 112 10.17 12.73 26.05
N ILE A 113 10.68 11.51 26.10
CA ILE A 113 9.91 10.31 25.86
C ILE A 113 9.81 9.49 27.15
N PHE A 114 8.59 9.31 27.66
CA PHE A 114 8.29 8.28 28.64
C PHE A 114 7.95 6.98 27.92
N ILE A 115 8.62 5.90 28.28
CA ILE A 115 8.32 4.58 27.71
C ILE A 115 7.04 4.07 28.35
N ARG A 116 5.99 3.94 27.57
CA ARG A 116 4.62 3.70 28.00
C ARG A 116 4.41 2.41 28.80
N LYS A 117 5.21 1.35 28.59
CA LYS A 117 5.13 0.10 29.35
C LYS A 117 5.39 0.26 30.87
N PHE A 118 5.96 1.38 31.29
CA PHE A 118 6.21 1.73 32.68
C PHE A 118 5.16 2.69 33.28
N LEU A 119 4.08 2.95 32.56
CA LEU A 119 3.01 3.85 32.98
C LEU A 119 1.73 3.06 33.25
N GLU A 120 0.99 3.43 34.32
CA GLU A 120 -0.35 2.89 34.54
C GLU A 120 -1.29 3.19 33.36
N PRO A 121 -2.16 2.26 33.01
CA PRO A 121 -2.63 1.10 33.75
C PRO A 121 -1.96 -0.23 33.36
N ASN A 122 -0.70 -0.26 33.11
CA ASN A 122 -0.04 -1.54 32.84
C ASN A 122 0.10 -2.32 34.15
N ALA A 123 -1.05 -2.72 34.71
CA ALA A 123 -1.21 -3.27 36.04
C ALA A 123 -0.47 -4.59 36.33
N ALA A 124 0.22 -5.13 35.33
CA ALA A 124 0.90 -6.42 35.48
C ALA A 124 2.33 -6.33 36.05
N ASN A 125 2.86 -5.14 36.33
CA ASN A 125 4.24 -4.99 36.75
C ASN A 125 4.37 -4.04 37.93
N ASP A 126 5.04 -4.51 38.99
CA ASP A 126 5.54 -3.72 40.14
C ASP A 126 6.50 -2.58 39.72
N ARG A 127 6.65 -2.31 38.45
CA ARG A 127 7.54 -1.34 37.83
C ARG A 127 6.85 -0.09 37.29
N THR A 128 5.63 0.17 37.71
CA THR A 128 4.93 1.39 37.31
C THR A 128 5.61 2.61 37.92
N ILE A 129 6.04 3.55 37.08
CA ILE A 129 6.73 4.78 37.50
C ILE A 129 5.81 5.98 37.64
N ALA A 130 4.71 6.02 36.88
CA ALA A 130 3.73 7.12 36.88
C ALA A 130 2.42 6.69 36.20
N SER A 131 1.35 7.50 36.36
CA SER A 131 0.14 7.30 35.59
C SER A 131 0.22 7.93 34.18
N LEU A 132 -0.34 7.26 33.19
CA LEU A 132 -0.36 7.71 31.80
C LEU A 132 -1.03 9.08 31.63
N SER A 133 -2.19 9.28 32.26
CA SER A 133 -2.93 10.53 32.20
C SER A 133 -2.13 11.74 32.74
N LYS A 134 -1.41 11.52 33.85
CA LYS A 134 -0.56 12.57 34.43
C LYS A 134 0.62 12.92 33.53
N VAL A 135 1.26 11.88 32.94
CA VAL A 135 2.37 12.08 32.01
C VAL A 135 1.92 12.83 30.75
N ASP A 136 0.79 12.45 30.17
CA ASP A 136 0.25 13.11 28.98
C ASP A 136 -0.12 14.57 29.23
N GLN A 137 -0.72 14.86 30.38
CA GLN A 137 -1.01 16.24 30.79
C GLN A 137 0.30 17.07 30.96
N LEU A 138 1.33 16.50 31.56
CA LEU A 138 2.61 17.19 31.76
C LEU A 138 3.34 17.39 30.41
N LEU A 139 3.32 16.41 29.51
CA LEU A 139 3.93 16.51 28.18
C LEU A 139 3.24 17.53 27.28
N SER A 140 1.91 17.66 27.37
CA SER A 140 1.15 18.66 26.58
C SER A 140 1.47 20.09 26.97
N ASN A 141 1.94 20.31 28.20
CA ASN A 141 2.36 21.62 28.75
C ASN A 141 3.86 21.78 28.79
N PHE A 142 4.64 20.86 28.19
CA PHE A 142 6.09 20.96 28.21
C PHE A 142 6.59 22.09 27.29
N ASN A 143 7.41 22.97 27.79
CA ASN A 143 7.99 24.08 27.02
C ASN A 143 9.06 23.57 26.06
N THR A 144 8.79 23.65 24.75
CA THR A 144 9.71 23.28 23.68
C THR A 144 10.54 24.42 23.12
N GLU A 145 10.37 25.66 23.62
CA GLU A 145 11.07 26.85 23.13
C GLU A 145 12.50 26.98 23.68
N GLU A 146 12.84 26.23 24.73
CA GLU A 146 14.17 26.29 25.36
C GLU A 146 15.26 25.85 24.37
N THR A 147 16.27 26.69 24.20
CA THR A 147 17.39 26.48 23.27
C THR A 147 18.74 26.21 23.98
N LYS A 148 18.84 26.46 25.27
CA LYS A 148 20.04 26.20 26.05
C LYS A 148 20.02 24.80 26.63
N TRP A 149 21.05 24.02 26.38
CA TRP A 149 21.10 22.60 26.76
C TRP A 149 20.89 22.36 28.26
N GLU A 150 21.58 23.13 29.12
CA GLU A 150 21.48 22.95 30.56
C GLU A 150 20.06 23.24 31.08
N ALA A 151 19.42 24.28 30.59
CA ALA A 151 18.05 24.63 30.97
C ALA A 151 17.05 23.58 30.47
N TYR A 152 17.23 23.07 29.24
CA TYR A 152 16.44 21.99 28.67
C TYR A 152 16.58 20.68 29.46
N TRP A 153 17.82 20.31 29.88
CA TRP A 153 18.05 19.14 30.73
C TRP A 153 17.32 19.26 32.07
N GLN A 154 17.42 20.41 32.71
CA GLN A 154 16.72 20.69 33.98
C GLN A 154 15.20 20.64 33.80
N ALA A 155 14.67 21.15 32.70
CA ALA A 155 13.26 21.09 32.39
C ALA A 155 12.78 19.61 32.23
N CYS A 156 13.58 18.76 31.55
CA CYS A 156 13.33 17.33 31.43
C CYS A 156 13.35 16.61 32.78
N GLU A 157 14.32 16.94 33.66
CA GLU A 157 14.39 16.35 35.00
C GLU A 157 13.23 16.81 35.89
N GLN A 158 12.84 18.08 35.83
CA GLN A 158 11.67 18.58 36.55
C GLN A 158 10.38 17.94 36.06
N LEU A 159 10.22 17.74 34.74
CA LEU A 159 9.11 17.00 34.16
C LEU A 159 9.06 15.58 34.71
N PHE A 160 10.18 14.87 34.68
CA PHE A 160 10.30 13.51 35.20
C PHE A 160 9.96 13.48 36.72
N LYS A 161 10.50 14.39 37.51
CA LYS A 161 10.18 14.48 38.94
C LYS A 161 8.70 14.77 39.21
N LYS A 162 8.07 15.67 38.44
CA LYS A 162 6.64 15.96 38.57
C LYS A 162 5.80 14.72 38.23
N ALA A 163 6.20 13.91 37.24
CA ALA A 163 5.51 12.71 36.83
C ALA A 163 5.65 11.58 37.86
N THR A 164 6.87 11.27 38.28
CA THR A 164 7.23 10.08 39.04
C THR A 164 7.45 10.31 40.54
N GLY A 165 7.66 11.55 40.97
CA GLY A 165 8.09 11.89 42.34
C GLY A 165 9.57 11.67 42.59
N LYS A 166 10.36 11.20 41.63
CA LYS A 166 11.80 10.86 41.75
C LYS A 166 12.62 11.67 40.76
N THR A 167 13.91 11.94 41.09
CA THR A 167 14.89 12.49 40.16
C THR A 167 15.53 11.38 39.31
N PHE A 168 16.35 11.75 38.34
CA PHE A 168 17.06 10.75 37.53
C PHE A 168 18.00 9.89 38.39
N SER A 169 18.71 10.48 39.34
CA SER A 169 19.62 9.79 40.24
C SER A 169 18.89 8.89 41.27
N THR A 170 17.76 9.35 41.79
CA THR A 170 16.97 8.55 42.78
C THR A 170 16.14 7.47 42.17
N MET A 171 16.01 7.42 40.85
CA MET A 171 15.33 6.36 40.14
C MET A 171 16.22 5.13 39.89
N ASN A 172 17.53 5.33 39.86
CA ASN A 172 18.49 4.23 39.72
C ASN A 172 18.55 3.42 41.03
N TYR A 173 18.35 2.13 40.94
CA TYR A 173 18.29 1.20 42.06
C TYR A 173 19.64 0.90 42.72
N TYR A 174 20.76 1.39 42.18
CA TYR A 174 22.10 1.23 42.70
C TYR A 174 22.80 2.58 42.88
N ASP A 175 23.74 2.68 43.79
CA ASP A 175 24.53 3.87 44.13
C ASP A 175 25.35 4.46 42.94
N ASN A 176 25.18 3.96 41.75
CA ASN A 176 25.91 4.33 40.55
C ASN A 176 24.99 4.79 39.45
N PRO A 177 24.68 6.07 39.32
CA PRO A 177 23.78 6.59 38.28
C PRO A 177 24.44 6.52 36.90
N GLU A 178 24.17 5.45 36.17
CA GLU A 178 24.62 5.28 34.80
C GLU A 178 23.69 5.98 33.83
N ILE A 179 24.26 6.76 32.93
CA ILE A 179 23.57 7.33 31.78
C ILE A 179 23.97 6.52 30.55
N ILE A 180 22.96 6.15 29.78
CA ILE A 180 23.16 5.42 28.50
C ILE A 180 22.94 6.38 27.35
N ILE A 181 23.88 6.39 26.40
CA ILE A 181 23.77 7.15 25.15
C ILE A 181 23.82 6.16 23.98
N ILE A 182 22.88 6.31 23.07
CA ILE A 182 22.81 5.54 21.84
C ILE A 182 22.70 6.47 20.62
N LYS A 183 23.09 5.98 19.47
CA LYS A 183 22.76 6.64 18.21
C LYS A 183 21.22 6.74 18.12
N ALA A 184 20.70 7.95 17.96
CA ALA A 184 19.29 8.09 17.67
C ALA A 184 19.03 7.38 16.33
N SER A 185 18.19 6.36 16.36
CA SER A 185 17.76 5.75 15.11
C SER A 185 16.99 6.81 14.34
N GLU A 186 17.32 7.04 13.08
CA GLU A 186 16.54 7.86 12.14
C GLU A 186 15.14 7.26 11.87
N ARG A 187 14.68 6.35 12.70
CA ARG A 187 13.43 5.60 12.56
C ARG A 187 12.25 6.38 13.13
N ASN A 188 12.01 7.55 12.56
CA ASN A 188 10.68 8.12 12.61
C ASN A 188 9.97 7.75 11.31
N MET A 189 9.78 6.45 11.07
CA MET A 189 9.14 5.95 9.85
C MET A 189 7.73 6.52 9.68
N ALA A 190 7.04 6.75 10.79
CA ALA A 190 5.70 7.32 10.81
C ALA A 190 5.67 8.86 10.76
N GLN A 191 6.82 9.55 10.81
CA GLN A 191 6.84 11.02 10.83
C GLN A 191 6.06 11.67 9.67
N PRO A 192 6.13 11.21 8.42
CA PRO A 192 5.32 11.78 7.35
C PRO A 192 3.81 11.67 7.61
N ILE A 193 3.38 10.56 8.21
CA ILE A 193 1.98 10.32 8.58
C ILE A 193 1.57 11.25 9.72
N ILE A 194 2.41 11.36 10.77
CA ILE A 194 2.18 12.26 11.92
C ILE A 194 2.07 13.70 11.44
N THR A 195 2.98 14.14 10.55
CA THR A 195 2.93 15.48 9.95
C THR A 195 1.62 15.71 9.18
N LEU A 196 1.14 14.72 8.44
CA LEU A 196 -0.14 14.82 7.74
C LEU A 196 -1.32 14.94 8.74
N TYR A 197 -1.32 14.17 9.84
CA TYR A 197 -2.28 14.36 10.93
C TYR A 197 -2.23 15.78 11.50
N ASP A 198 -1.04 16.32 11.73
CA ASP A 198 -0.87 17.69 12.26
C ASP A 198 -1.44 18.75 11.32
N LYS A 199 -1.25 18.57 10.00
CA LYS A 199 -1.84 19.47 8.99
C LYS A 199 -3.36 19.37 8.98
N LEU A 200 -3.93 18.14 9.02
CA LEU A 200 -5.38 17.93 9.07
C LEU A 200 -6.01 18.49 10.34
N LEU A 201 -5.34 18.42 11.49
CA LEU A 201 -5.83 18.94 12.76
C LEU A 201 -5.74 20.47 12.86
N LYS A 202 -4.84 21.10 12.10
CA LYS A 202 -4.69 22.56 12.01
C LYS A 202 -5.53 23.18 10.89
N ASP A 203 -6.14 22.35 10.02
CA ASP A 203 -6.98 22.84 8.94
C ASP A 203 -8.32 23.34 9.50
N ASP A 204 -8.59 24.63 9.35
CA ASP A 204 -9.83 25.29 9.80
C ASP A 204 -11.06 24.93 8.94
N ASN A 205 -11.10 23.72 8.38
CA ASN A 205 -12.11 23.20 7.44
C ASN A 205 -12.22 24.03 6.14
N THR A 206 -11.16 24.71 5.76
CA THR A 206 -11.10 25.46 4.49
C THR A 206 -10.97 24.55 3.28
N THR A 207 -10.33 23.38 3.45
CA THR A 207 -10.17 22.39 2.40
C THR A 207 -11.13 21.22 2.61
N PRO A 208 -11.95 20.84 1.60
CA PRO A 208 -12.83 19.69 1.73
C PRO A 208 -12.05 18.37 1.65
N HIS A 209 -12.36 17.44 2.54
CA HIS A 209 -11.80 16.07 2.56
C HIS A 209 -12.92 15.03 2.41
N PRO A 210 -13.59 14.93 1.25
CA PRO A 210 -14.81 14.13 1.10
C PRO A 210 -14.56 12.65 1.36
N LEU A 211 -13.48 12.08 0.81
CA LEU A 211 -13.17 10.67 0.97
C LEU A 211 -12.79 10.31 2.42
N LEU A 212 -11.99 11.16 3.08
CA LEU A 212 -11.67 10.99 4.50
C LEU A 212 -12.93 11.06 5.37
N ASN A 213 -13.82 12.05 5.12
CA ASN A 213 -15.06 12.19 5.84
C ASN A 213 -15.98 10.97 5.65
N LEU A 214 -16.06 10.44 4.42
CA LEU A 214 -16.80 9.22 4.11
C LEU A 214 -16.23 8.01 4.87
N LEU A 215 -14.89 7.91 4.98
CA LEU A 215 -14.24 6.82 5.70
C LEU A 215 -14.52 6.85 7.21
N ILE A 216 -14.43 8.03 7.84
CA ILE A 216 -14.53 8.17 9.31
C ILE A 216 -15.94 8.34 9.83
N GLN A 217 -16.95 8.58 8.96
CA GLN A 217 -18.34 8.72 9.39
C GLN A 217 -18.84 7.47 10.11
N THR A 218 -19.77 7.65 11.04
CA THR A 218 -20.36 6.52 11.80
C THR A 218 -21.56 5.88 11.10
N LYS A 219 -22.16 6.56 10.12
CA LYS A 219 -23.31 6.05 9.37
C LYS A 219 -22.85 5.05 8.29
N SER A 220 -23.57 3.95 8.15
CA SER A 220 -23.38 3.02 7.04
C SER A 220 -23.99 3.58 5.75
N ALA A 221 -23.34 3.29 4.62
CA ALA A 221 -23.88 3.61 3.31
C ALA A 221 -25.16 2.81 3.03
N ASN A 222 -26.07 3.42 2.25
CA ASN A 222 -27.28 2.74 1.79
C ASN A 222 -26.91 1.59 0.85
N ALA A 223 -27.58 0.46 1.02
CA ALA A 223 -27.34 -0.72 0.20
C ALA A 223 -27.86 -0.54 -1.23
N LEU A 224 -27.04 -0.90 -2.22
CA LEU A 224 -27.44 -1.02 -3.61
C LEU A 224 -27.72 -2.49 -3.97
N PRO A 225 -28.59 -2.75 -4.96
CA PRO A 225 -28.83 -4.10 -5.45
C PRO A 225 -27.59 -4.64 -6.18
N ILE A 226 -27.32 -5.92 -5.99
CA ILE A 226 -26.25 -6.63 -6.72
C ILE A 226 -26.64 -6.70 -8.20
N PRO A 227 -25.71 -6.44 -9.15
CA PRO A 227 -25.99 -6.58 -10.57
C PRO A 227 -26.47 -8.00 -10.94
N THR A 228 -27.46 -8.11 -11.79
CA THR A 228 -27.93 -9.40 -12.33
C THR A 228 -26.90 -10.01 -13.28
N ASN A 229 -26.92 -11.34 -13.49
CA ASN A 229 -26.02 -12.02 -14.43
C ASN A 229 -25.99 -11.34 -15.80
N ARG A 230 -27.15 -10.91 -16.32
CA ARG A 230 -27.22 -10.14 -17.56
C ARG A 230 -26.37 -8.87 -17.51
N LYS A 231 -26.46 -8.06 -16.44
CA LYS A 231 -25.63 -6.84 -16.27
C LYS A 231 -24.15 -7.17 -16.11
N VAL A 232 -23.83 -8.32 -15.54
CA VAL A 232 -22.44 -8.76 -15.31
C VAL A 232 -21.75 -9.09 -16.62
N TYR A 233 -22.36 -9.93 -17.46
CA TYR A 233 -21.76 -10.34 -18.76
C TYR A 233 -21.93 -9.27 -19.85
N CYS A 234 -23.00 -8.49 -19.81
CA CYS A 234 -23.28 -7.41 -20.75
C CYS A 234 -22.81 -6.04 -20.23
N ASN A 235 -21.78 -6.01 -19.39
CA ASN A 235 -21.21 -4.76 -18.86
C ASN A 235 -20.55 -3.95 -19.99
N GLN A 236 -21.26 -2.90 -20.46
CA GLN A 236 -20.79 -2.03 -21.53
C GLN A 236 -19.72 -1.03 -21.07
N GLU A 237 -19.47 -0.90 -19.75
CA GLU A 237 -18.44 -0.05 -19.18
C GLU A 237 -17.10 -0.79 -18.99
N HIS A 238 -17.01 -2.07 -19.35
CA HIS A 238 -15.75 -2.82 -19.34
C HIS A 238 -15.08 -2.72 -20.71
N TRP A 239 -14.18 -1.76 -20.89
CA TRP A 239 -13.54 -1.47 -22.18
C TRP A 239 -12.15 -2.04 -22.32
N ALA A 240 -11.39 -2.19 -21.22
CA ALA A 240 -9.99 -2.61 -21.27
C ALA A 240 -9.63 -3.65 -20.21
N GLN A 241 -8.66 -4.50 -20.57
CA GLN A 241 -8.10 -5.57 -19.75
C GLN A 241 -6.58 -5.57 -19.86
N MET A 242 -5.86 -5.56 -18.73
CA MET A 242 -4.39 -5.54 -18.74
C MET A 242 -3.79 -6.91 -19.06
N SER A 243 -4.40 -8.00 -18.56
CA SER A 243 -3.95 -9.36 -18.81
C SER A 243 -4.77 -10.01 -19.91
N SER A 244 -4.10 -10.76 -20.80
CA SER A 244 -4.74 -11.59 -21.83
C SER A 244 -4.61 -13.08 -21.55
N ASP A 245 -3.85 -13.47 -20.53
CA ASP A 245 -3.61 -14.88 -20.22
C ASP A 245 -4.83 -15.54 -19.57
N PHE A 246 -5.62 -14.75 -18.84
CA PHE A 246 -6.81 -15.22 -18.13
C PHE A 246 -7.97 -14.24 -18.29
N PRO A 247 -9.12 -14.70 -18.80
CA PRO A 247 -10.34 -13.91 -18.74
C PRO A 247 -10.80 -13.74 -17.28
N LEU A 248 -11.58 -12.72 -17.01
CA LEU A 248 -12.15 -12.52 -15.67
C LEU A 248 -13.08 -13.68 -15.30
N SER A 249 -12.97 -14.14 -14.06
CA SER A 249 -13.92 -15.05 -13.44
C SER A 249 -15.27 -14.38 -13.19
N ILE A 250 -16.30 -15.16 -12.87
CA ILE A 250 -17.65 -14.65 -12.64
C ILE A 250 -17.65 -13.61 -11.52
N SER A 251 -17.07 -13.94 -10.36
CA SER A 251 -17.06 -12.99 -9.22
C SER A 251 -16.23 -11.73 -9.48
N GLN A 252 -15.19 -11.82 -10.30
CA GLN A 252 -14.42 -10.63 -10.73
C GLN A 252 -15.28 -9.75 -11.66
N ARG A 253 -16.08 -10.34 -12.58
CA ARG A 253 -17.01 -9.60 -13.43
C ARG A 253 -18.14 -8.95 -12.63
N GLU A 254 -18.70 -9.68 -11.65
CA GLU A 254 -19.69 -9.14 -10.71
C GLU A 254 -19.11 -7.94 -9.95
N THR A 255 -17.90 -8.08 -9.44
CA THR A 255 -17.20 -7.02 -8.73
C THR A 255 -16.95 -5.81 -9.62
N LEU A 256 -16.52 -6.02 -10.86
CA LEU A 256 -16.32 -4.94 -11.84
C LEU A 256 -17.65 -4.26 -12.21
N ALA A 257 -18.74 -5.02 -12.40
CA ALA A 257 -20.05 -4.47 -12.68
C ALA A 257 -20.61 -3.62 -11.52
N MET A 258 -20.33 -4.01 -10.25
CA MET A 258 -20.63 -3.19 -9.08
C MET A 258 -19.81 -1.89 -9.10
N TYR A 259 -18.50 -2.01 -9.33
CA TYR A 259 -17.57 -0.87 -9.34
C TYR A 259 -17.90 0.16 -10.43
N THR A 260 -18.31 -0.30 -11.62
CA THR A 260 -18.66 0.58 -12.75
C THR A 260 -20.11 1.11 -12.70
N THR A 261 -20.87 0.77 -11.67
CA THR A 261 -22.22 1.33 -11.46
C THR A 261 -22.11 2.80 -11.09
N PRO A 262 -22.86 3.71 -11.72
CA PRO A 262 -22.75 5.16 -11.46
C PRO A 262 -22.97 5.57 -9.99
N GLU A 263 -23.79 4.81 -9.27
CA GLU A 263 -24.11 5.05 -7.85
C GLU A 263 -23.09 4.39 -6.90
N CYS A 264 -22.03 3.77 -7.41
CA CYS A 264 -20.98 3.17 -6.58
C CYS A 264 -20.35 4.24 -5.67
N ALA A 265 -20.21 3.92 -4.38
CA ALA A 265 -19.59 4.83 -3.43
C ALA A 265 -18.12 5.07 -3.76
N ASP A 266 -17.58 6.25 -3.40
CA ASP A 266 -16.17 6.59 -3.60
C ASP A 266 -15.20 5.68 -2.80
N ILE A 267 -15.70 4.92 -1.83
CA ILE A 267 -14.99 3.85 -1.14
C ILE A 267 -15.60 2.51 -1.55
N PHE A 268 -14.83 1.71 -2.28
CA PHE A 268 -15.22 0.38 -2.73
C PHE A 268 -14.37 -0.69 -2.07
N VAL A 269 -15.01 -1.70 -1.48
CA VAL A 269 -14.33 -2.77 -0.73
C VAL A 269 -14.51 -4.10 -1.42
N VAL A 270 -13.42 -4.85 -1.57
CA VAL A 270 -13.39 -6.19 -2.19
C VAL A 270 -12.80 -7.21 -1.23
N ASN A 271 -13.62 -8.14 -0.78
CA ASN A 271 -13.17 -9.31 -0.03
C ASN A 271 -12.62 -10.34 -1.03
N GLY A 272 -11.31 -10.52 -1.00
CA GLY A 272 -10.60 -11.43 -1.92
C GLY A 272 -9.76 -12.43 -1.14
N PRO A 273 -10.28 -13.62 -0.83
CA PRO A 273 -9.49 -14.71 -0.26
C PRO A 273 -8.24 -15.04 -1.09
N PRO A 274 -7.24 -15.74 -0.51
CA PRO A 274 -6.03 -16.11 -1.25
C PRO A 274 -6.35 -16.89 -2.52
N GLY A 275 -5.67 -16.56 -3.62
CA GLY A 275 -5.81 -17.29 -4.89
C GLY A 275 -7.11 -17.04 -5.66
N THR A 276 -7.89 -16.01 -5.30
CA THR A 276 -9.12 -15.62 -6.02
C THR A 276 -8.89 -14.54 -7.09
N GLY A 277 -7.62 -14.17 -7.36
CA GLY A 277 -7.28 -13.26 -8.46
C GLY A 277 -7.50 -11.77 -8.13
N LYS A 278 -7.24 -11.34 -6.88
CA LYS A 278 -7.23 -9.93 -6.47
C LYS A 278 -6.44 -9.04 -7.43
N THR A 279 -5.22 -9.45 -7.76
CA THR A 279 -4.33 -8.73 -8.67
C THR A 279 -4.93 -8.56 -10.06
N THR A 280 -5.50 -9.63 -10.64
CA THR A 280 -6.15 -9.57 -11.96
C THR A 280 -7.30 -8.58 -11.97
N PHE A 281 -8.11 -8.55 -10.91
CA PHE A 281 -9.17 -7.56 -10.77
C PHE A 281 -8.62 -6.11 -10.71
N LEU A 282 -7.59 -5.87 -9.89
CA LEU A 282 -6.96 -4.54 -9.80
C LEU A 282 -6.33 -4.08 -11.11
N GLN A 283 -5.64 -4.98 -11.81
CA GLN A 283 -5.10 -4.73 -13.15
C GLN A 283 -6.20 -4.35 -14.15
N THR A 284 -7.36 -5.01 -14.07
CA THR A 284 -8.52 -4.69 -14.91
C THR A 284 -9.08 -3.30 -14.59
N VAL A 285 -9.22 -2.96 -13.32
CA VAL A 285 -9.68 -1.62 -12.90
C VAL A 285 -8.76 -0.54 -13.45
N ILE A 286 -7.43 -0.71 -13.32
CA ILE A 286 -6.45 0.26 -13.82
C ILE A 286 -6.53 0.38 -15.34
N ALA A 287 -6.56 -0.74 -16.06
CA ALA A 287 -6.67 -0.75 -17.53
C ALA A 287 -7.96 -0.05 -18.00
N ASN A 288 -9.07 -0.37 -17.34
CA ASN A 288 -10.37 0.20 -17.67
C ASN A 288 -10.41 1.70 -17.41
N ARG A 289 -9.91 2.18 -16.26
CA ARG A 289 -9.80 3.62 -15.96
C ARG A 289 -8.93 4.36 -16.97
N LEU A 290 -7.78 3.78 -17.34
CA LEU A 290 -6.88 4.37 -18.33
C LEU A 290 -7.61 4.58 -19.67
N ALA A 291 -8.35 3.57 -20.15
CA ALA A 291 -9.12 3.67 -21.39
C ALA A 291 -10.26 4.71 -21.28
N HIS A 292 -11.02 4.69 -20.20
CA HIS A 292 -12.09 5.66 -19.94
C HIS A 292 -11.55 7.09 -19.87
N ASN A 293 -10.45 7.28 -19.18
CA ASN A 293 -9.84 8.60 -19.05
C ASN A 293 -9.39 9.18 -20.42
N ILE A 294 -8.74 8.37 -21.28
CA ILE A 294 -8.33 8.83 -22.62
C ILE A 294 -9.53 9.15 -23.52
N LEU A 295 -10.58 8.36 -23.44
CA LEU A 295 -11.74 8.56 -24.31
C LEU A 295 -12.59 9.75 -23.86
N ASN A 296 -12.73 10.00 -22.55
CA ASN A 296 -13.60 11.02 -21.97
C ASN A 296 -12.86 12.33 -21.63
N ASN A 297 -11.65 12.25 -21.07
CA ASN A 297 -10.86 13.40 -20.63
C ASN A 297 -9.37 13.23 -20.95
N PRO A 298 -8.96 13.22 -22.24
CA PRO A 298 -7.63 12.84 -22.67
C PRO A 298 -6.51 13.74 -22.14
N GLU A 299 -6.79 15.01 -21.92
CA GLU A 299 -5.79 16.02 -21.51
C GLU A 299 -5.44 15.94 -20.01
N GLU A 300 -6.15 15.13 -19.23
CA GLU A 300 -5.99 15.03 -17.78
C GLU A 300 -5.66 13.59 -17.35
N PRO A 301 -4.40 13.12 -17.46
CA PRO A 301 -4.00 11.81 -16.95
C PRO A 301 -4.34 11.64 -15.48
N GLU A 302 -4.91 10.50 -15.11
CA GLU A 302 -5.22 10.18 -13.73
C GLU A 302 -3.96 9.79 -12.94
N ILE A 303 -3.89 10.22 -11.68
CA ILE A 303 -2.88 9.81 -10.72
C ILE A 303 -3.46 8.66 -9.90
N ILE A 304 -3.00 7.43 -10.21
CA ILE A 304 -3.41 6.21 -9.51
C ILE A 304 -2.28 5.79 -8.57
N VAL A 305 -2.59 5.58 -7.29
CA VAL A 305 -1.61 5.15 -6.29
C VAL A 305 -2.05 3.83 -5.68
N ALA A 306 -1.18 2.82 -5.72
CA ALA A 306 -1.36 1.57 -4.99
C ALA A 306 -0.51 1.60 -3.71
N SER A 307 -1.14 1.35 -2.55
CA SER A 307 -0.48 1.42 -1.25
C SER A 307 -0.74 0.18 -0.39
N SER A 308 0.21 -0.15 0.46
CA SER A 308 0.11 -1.25 1.43
C SER A 308 0.89 -0.96 2.71
N ALA A 309 0.74 -1.80 3.74
CA ALA A 309 1.40 -1.63 5.02
C ALA A 309 2.91 -1.89 4.96
N ASN A 310 3.37 -2.82 4.14
CA ASN A 310 4.74 -3.32 4.16
C ASN A 310 5.40 -3.39 2.77
N ASN A 311 6.74 -3.41 2.76
CA ASN A 311 7.53 -3.45 1.53
C ASN A 311 7.37 -4.77 0.73
N GLN A 312 7.02 -5.88 1.38
CA GLN A 312 6.86 -7.16 0.69
C GLN A 312 5.59 -7.17 -0.18
N ALA A 313 4.48 -6.63 0.32
CA ALA A 313 3.27 -6.43 -0.47
C ALA A 313 3.56 -5.50 -1.66
N ILE A 314 4.26 -4.39 -1.44
CA ILE A 314 4.72 -3.48 -2.51
C ILE A 314 5.56 -4.20 -3.56
N THR A 315 6.50 -5.06 -3.13
CA THR A 315 7.33 -5.85 -4.05
C THR A 315 6.50 -6.80 -4.92
N ASN A 316 5.45 -7.39 -4.36
CA ASN A 316 4.55 -8.25 -5.12
C ASN A 316 3.76 -7.44 -6.15
N ILE A 317 3.21 -6.28 -5.76
CA ILE A 317 2.52 -5.37 -6.69
C ILE A 317 3.45 -4.97 -7.85
N LEU A 318 4.71 -4.59 -7.57
CA LEU A 318 5.67 -4.21 -8.61
C LEU A 318 5.96 -5.34 -9.61
N LYS A 319 6.04 -6.60 -9.14
CA LYS A 319 6.24 -7.76 -10.02
C LYS A 319 5.08 -8.00 -10.97
N ASP A 320 3.86 -7.69 -10.53
CA ASP A 320 2.65 -7.88 -11.31
C ASP A 320 2.49 -6.79 -12.40
N PHE A 321 3.23 -5.69 -12.32
CA PHE A 321 3.24 -4.59 -13.29
C PHE A 321 4.45 -4.58 -14.24
N LYS A 322 5.11 -5.72 -14.43
CA LYS A 322 6.19 -5.83 -15.41
C LYS A 322 5.66 -5.67 -16.83
N ALA A 323 6.46 -5.02 -17.65
CA ALA A 323 6.25 -4.87 -19.08
C ALA A 323 7.58 -5.15 -19.81
N GLU A 324 7.54 -5.39 -21.10
CA GLU A 324 8.73 -5.58 -21.91
C GLU A 324 8.92 -4.35 -22.81
N THR A 325 10.12 -3.80 -22.83
CA THR A 325 10.49 -2.80 -23.82
C THR A 325 10.77 -3.51 -25.15
N THR A 326 10.35 -2.92 -26.28
CA THR A 326 10.72 -3.46 -27.58
C THR A 326 12.22 -3.31 -27.82
N ASN A 327 12.88 -4.39 -28.25
CA ASN A 327 14.29 -4.38 -28.64
C ASN A 327 14.45 -4.19 -30.15
N ASP A 328 13.39 -4.37 -30.91
CA ASP A 328 13.35 -4.24 -32.36
C ASP A 328 12.26 -3.25 -32.78
N THR A 329 12.67 -2.06 -33.15
CA THR A 329 11.77 -1.01 -33.64
C THR A 329 11.23 -1.27 -35.05
N THR A 330 11.82 -2.23 -35.79
CA THR A 330 11.39 -2.59 -37.16
C THR A 330 10.19 -3.55 -37.12
N HIS A 331 10.10 -4.41 -36.10
CA HIS A 331 9.00 -5.35 -35.88
C HIS A 331 8.47 -5.26 -34.45
N PRO A 332 7.95 -4.10 -34.02
CA PRO A 332 7.47 -3.92 -32.67
C PRO A 332 6.19 -4.74 -32.44
N ARG A 333 6.07 -5.32 -31.23
CA ARG A 333 4.82 -5.94 -30.78
C ARG A 333 3.91 -4.91 -30.13
N LEU A 334 2.61 -5.11 -30.24
CA LEU A 334 1.64 -4.25 -29.57
C LEU A 334 1.81 -4.31 -28.04
N SER A 335 2.12 -5.48 -27.49
CA SER A 335 2.26 -5.72 -26.06
C SER A 335 3.60 -5.28 -25.45
N ASN A 336 4.45 -4.61 -26.21
CA ASN A 336 5.72 -4.06 -25.72
C ASN A 336 5.65 -2.55 -25.56
N ARG A 337 6.46 -1.99 -24.66
CA ARG A 337 6.62 -0.54 -24.50
C ARG A 337 7.35 0.03 -25.72
N TRP A 338 6.85 1.14 -26.24
CA TRP A 338 7.45 1.85 -27.40
C TRP A 338 8.28 3.07 -26.98
N LEU A 339 8.71 3.11 -25.75
CA LEU A 339 9.72 4.02 -25.23
C LEU A 339 10.90 3.22 -24.67
N PRO A 340 12.14 3.71 -24.83
CA PRO A 340 13.32 2.98 -24.36
C PRO A 340 13.34 2.88 -22.83
N GLU A 341 14.02 1.86 -22.31
CA GLU A 341 14.27 1.66 -20.87
C GLU A 341 13.03 1.47 -19.98
N LEU A 342 11.84 1.31 -20.52
CA LEU A 342 10.61 1.07 -19.76
C LEU A 342 10.27 -0.41 -19.72
N ASP A 343 10.51 -1.06 -18.59
CA ASP A 343 10.26 -2.48 -18.33
C ASP A 343 9.16 -2.72 -17.28
N THR A 344 8.42 -1.67 -16.95
CA THR A 344 7.36 -1.70 -15.94
C THR A 344 6.26 -0.68 -16.23
N LEU A 345 5.10 -0.88 -15.63
CA LEU A 345 3.96 0.04 -15.59
C LEU A 345 3.85 0.76 -14.25
N GLY A 346 4.75 0.48 -13.30
CA GLY A 346 4.70 1.00 -11.95
C GLY A 346 5.94 1.78 -11.53
N LEU A 347 5.76 2.93 -10.86
CA LEU A 347 6.83 3.72 -10.27
C LEU A 347 6.79 3.60 -8.74
N TYR A 348 7.89 3.14 -8.15
CA TYR A 348 7.98 2.97 -6.70
C TYR A 348 8.37 4.29 -6.01
N LEU A 349 7.48 4.78 -5.15
CA LEU A 349 7.69 5.97 -4.32
C LEU A 349 8.42 5.59 -3.03
N SER A 350 9.73 5.44 -3.09
CA SER A 350 10.57 5.04 -1.95
C SER A 350 11.83 5.88 -1.85
N GLY A 351 12.25 6.18 -0.63
CA GLY A 351 13.55 6.83 -0.34
C GLY A 351 14.74 5.88 -0.27
N LYS A 352 14.57 4.56 -0.49
CA LYS A 352 15.64 3.57 -0.37
C LYS A 352 16.41 3.41 -1.67
N LYS A 353 17.62 3.95 -1.75
CA LYS A 353 18.51 3.83 -2.92
C LYS A 353 18.95 2.40 -3.24
N GLU A 354 19.01 1.53 -2.24
CA GLU A 354 19.45 0.12 -2.37
C GLU A 354 18.59 -0.69 -3.36
N LEU A 355 17.34 -0.29 -3.59
CA LEU A 355 16.43 -0.94 -4.53
C LEU A 355 16.45 -0.35 -5.94
N GLN A 356 17.30 0.66 -6.21
CA GLN A 356 17.31 1.39 -7.49
C GLN A 356 17.63 0.48 -8.68
N GLN A 357 18.52 -0.49 -8.51
CA GLN A 357 18.87 -1.44 -9.58
C GLN A 357 17.75 -2.45 -9.87
N GLN A 358 16.85 -2.65 -8.91
CA GLN A 358 15.77 -3.63 -8.99
C GLN A 358 14.45 -3.04 -9.49
N TYR A 359 14.18 -1.77 -9.17
CA TYR A 359 12.91 -1.11 -9.47
C TYR A 359 13.13 0.31 -9.97
N LYS A 360 12.25 0.79 -10.87
CA LYS A 360 12.17 2.21 -11.21
C LYS A 360 11.64 2.96 -9.97
N MET A 361 12.44 3.84 -9.41
CA MET A 361 12.16 4.48 -8.13
C MET A 361 12.20 6.00 -8.22
N MET A 362 11.35 6.63 -7.43
CA MET A 362 11.37 8.05 -7.13
C MET A 362 11.81 8.25 -5.69
N PHE A 363 12.97 8.86 -5.42
CA PHE A 363 13.50 9.02 -4.06
C PHE A 363 12.90 10.21 -3.30
N ASN A 364 12.57 11.28 -4.02
CA ASN A 364 11.93 12.45 -3.43
C ASN A 364 11.19 13.30 -4.48
N PRO A 365 10.31 14.21 -4.04
CA PRO A 365 9.60 15.13 -4.95
C PRO A 365 10.52 16.05 -5.75
N LYS A 366 11.79 16.24 -5.35
CA LYS A 366 12.79 17.06 -6.03
C LYS A 366 13.36 16.40 -7.29
N GLY A 367 13.05 15.12 -7.50
CA GLY A 367 13.35 14.44 -8.73
C GLY A 367 14.58 13.56 -8.72
N ASP A 368 15.09 13.18 -7.57
CA ASP A 368 16.10 12.12 -7.50
C ASP A 368 15.50 10.76 -7.93
N GLY A 369 16.36 9.84 -8.38
CA GLY A 369 15.97 8.53 -8.86
C GLY A 369 15.62 8.51 -10.35
N PHE A 370 14.80 7.53 -10.75
CA PHE A 370 14.43 7.33 -12.17
C PHE A 370 13.91 8.60 -12.86
N PRO A 371 13.01 9.42 -12.27
CA PRO A 371 12.53 10.63 -12.92
C PRO A 371 13.63 11.68 -13.22
N ALA A 372 14.72 11.70 -12.46
CA ALA A 372 15.80 12.65 -12.69
C ALA A 372 16.54 12.40 -14.01
N ALA A 373 16.61 11.13 -14.44
CA ALA A 373 17.29 10.75 -15.68
C ALA A 373 16.31 10.59 -16.86
N TYR A 374 15.03 10.32 -16.58
CA TYR A 374 14.05 9.96 -17.59
C TYR A 374 13.11 11.12 -17.97
N ASP A 375 12.62 11.88 -16.99
CA ASP A 375 11.68 13.00 -17.16
C ASP A 375 12.44 14.31 -17.42
N THR A 376 13.23 14.34 -18.51
CA THR A 376 14.09 15.47 -18.90
C THR A 376 13.80 15.90 -20.32
N PRO A 377 13.66 17.23 -20.59
CA PRO A 377 13.40 17.76 -21.94
C PRO A 377 14.48 17.37 -22.96
N GLU A 378 15.73 17.20 -22.53
CA GLU A 378 16.87 16.86 -23.39
C GLU A 378 16.71 15.50 -24.08
N ARG A 379 15.95 14.58 -23.48
CA ARG A 379 15.70 13.26 -24.06
C ARG A 379 14.44 13.18 -24.93
N GLN A 380 13.71 14.28 -25.07
CA GLN A 380 12.42 14.30 -25.78
C GLN A 380 12.56 13.86 -27.24
N GLU A 381 13.59 14.31 -27.94
CA GLU A 381 13.77 13.96 -29.37
C GLU A 381 14.17 12.47 -29.53
N GLU A 382 15.00 11.94 -28.65
CA GLU A 382 15.33 10.50 -28.59
C GLU A 382 14.06 9.65 -28.45
N TYR A 383 13.20 10.00 -27.49
CA TYR A 383 11.94 9.30 -27.24
C TYR A 383 10.99 9.39 -28.42
N LYS A 384 10.90 10.56 -29.02
CA LYS A 384 10.05 10.81 -30.19
C LYS A 384 10.48 9.95 -31.37
N GLN A 385 11.76 9.90 -31.69
CA GLN A 385 12.27 9.11 -32.80
C GLN A 385 12.02 7.62 -32.57
N PHE A 386 12.34 7.12 -31.38
CA PHE A 386 12.11 5.71 -31.03
C PHE A 386 10.62 5.34 -31.15
N TYR A 387 9.75 6.16 -30.56
CA TYR A 387 8.30 5.95 -30.58
C TYR A 387 7.74 5.96 -32.01
N LEU A 388 8.12 6.95 -32.80
CA LEU A 388 7.65 7.10 -34.18
C LEU A 388 8.09 5.93 -35.07
N GLN A 389 9.31 5.39 -34.88
CA GLN A 389 9.74 4.19 -35.59
C GLN A 389 8.85 3.01 -35.25
N CYS A 390 8.61 2.74 -33.97
CA CYS A 390 7.73 1.67 -33.53
C CYS A 390 6.31 1.86 -34.09
N PHE A 391 5.73 3.03 -33.90
CA PHE A 391 4.37 3.34 -34.34
C PHE A 391 4.19 3.16 -35.85
N ASN A 392 5.10 3.77 -36.65
CA ASN A 392 5.01 3.74 -38.13
C ASN A 392 5.20 2.32 -38.66
N ASN A 393 6.11 1.55 -38.08
CA ASN A 393 6.35 0.16 -38.46
C ASN A 393 5.17 -0.75 -38.10
N PHE A 394 4.57 -0.56 -36.92
CA PHE A 394 3.43 -1.36 -36.49
C PHE A 394 2.17 -1.06 -37.32
N PHE A 395 1.80 0.21 -37.44
CA PHE A 395 0.57 0.63 -38.13
C PHE A 395 0.72 0.84 -39.65
N LYS A 396 1.94 0.64 -40.21
CA LYS A 396 2.25 0.89 -41.62
C LYS A 396 1.85 2.34 -42.03
N LYS A 397 2.26 3.28 -41.19
CA LYS A 397 2.06 4.73 -41.39
C LYS A 397 3.40 5.44 -41.61
N ASN A 398 3.34 6.74 -41.91
CA ASN A 398 4.52 7.59 -42.04
C ASN A 398 4.24 8.94 -41.34
N TYR A 399 4.01 8.90 -40.02
CA TYR A 399 3.78 10.09 -39.22
C TYR A 399 5.13 10.61 -38.69
N GLN A 400 5.25 11.95 -38.65
CA GLN A 400 6.45 12.67 -38.19
C GLN A 400 6.17 13.38 -36.85
N ASP A 401 4.97 13.23 -36.32
CA ASP A 401 4.49 13.97 -35.17
C ASP A 401 3.69 13.02 -34.23
N GLU A 402 4.04 13.02 -32.97
CA GLU A 402 3.39 12.26 -31.92
C GLU A 402 1.92 12.67 -31.71
N THR A 403 1.56 13.92 -32.02
CA THR A 403 0.17 14.39 -31.94
C THR A 403 -0.74 13.67 -32.93
N LYS A 404 -0.25 13.42 -34.16
CA LYS A 404 -0.97 12.61 -35.16
C LYS A 404 -1.13 11.16 -34.71
N CYS A 405 -0.10 10.60 -34.05
CA CYS A 405 -0.17 9.27 -33.48
C CYS A 405 -1.24 9.19 -32.39
N ARG A 406 -1.31 10.17 -31.47
CA ARG A 406 -2.35 10.29 -30.44
C ARG A 406 -3.74 10.34 -31.05
N GLN A 407 -3.95 11.19 -32.05
CA GLN A 407 -5.24 11.33 -32.73
C GLN A 407 -5.65 10.02 -33.43
N PHE A 408 -4.71 9.34 -34.08
CA PHE A 408 -4.95 8.04 -34.68
C PHE A 408 -5.36 7.00 -33.63
N LEU A 409 -4.56 6.81 -32.58
CA LEU A 409 -4.85 5.84 -31.51
C LEU A 409 -6.19 6.12 -30.85
N ARG A 410 -6.53 7.37 -30.57
CA ARG A 410 -7.83 7.72 -30.00
C ARG A 410 -9.00 7.35 -30.93
N LYS A 411 -8.86 7.53 -32.24
CA LYS A 411 -9.86 7.09 -33.22
C LYS A 411 -10.00 5.57 -33.24
N GLU A 412 -8.87 4.84 -33.20
CA GLU A 412 -8.88 3.37 -33.12
C GLU A 412 -9.52 2.89 -31.83
N MET A 413 -9.22 3.54 -30.68
CA MET A 413 -9.88 3.23 -29.40
C MET A 413 -11.39 3.47 -29.43
N GLN A 414 -11.85 4.56 -30.06
CA GLN A 414 -13.28 4.84 -30.27
C GLN A 414 -13.94 3.80 -31.17
N ALA A 415 -13.27 3.38 -32.23
CA ALA A 415 -13.77 2.30 -33.11
C ALA A 415 -13.85 0.97 -32.39
N LEU A 416 -12.84 0.65 -31.59
CA LEU A 416 -12.77 -0.56 -30.80
C LEU A 416 -13.83 -0.58 -29.69
N GLN A 417 -14.08 0.56 -29.01
CA GLN A 417 -15.18 0.70 -28.05
C GLN A 417 -16.54 0.39 -28.69
N LYS A 418 -16.83 0.97 -29.86
CA LYS A 418 -18.07 0.70 -30.59
C LYS A 418 -18.18 -0.79 -30.96
N LYS A 419 -17.06 -1.41 -31.37
CA LYS A 419 -17.00 -2.82 -31.71
C LYS A 419 -17.26 -3.72 -30.49
N ILE A 420 -16.68 -3.41 -29.35
CA ILE A 420 -16.93 -4.10 -28.06
C ILE A 420 -18.41 -4.02 -27.70
N ILE A 421 -19.01 -2.84 -27.75
CA ILE A 421 -20.44 -2.64 -27.45
C ILE A 421 -21.32 -3.45 -28.41
N LEU A 422 -21.02 -3.42 -29.71
CA LEU A 422 -21.75 -4.19 -30.71
C LEU A 422 -21.69 -5.70 -30.46
N CYS A 423 -20.51 -6.22 -30.11
CA CYS A 423 -20.31 -7.63 -29.77
C CYS A 423 -21.16 -8.04 -28.54
N ILE A 424 -21.16 -7.21 -27.50
CA ILE A 424 -21.97 -7.44 -26.29
C ILE A 424 -23.45 -7.44 -26.63
N GLN A 425 -23.93 -6.48 -27.42
CA GLN A 425 -25.33 -6.36 -27.80
C GLN A 425 -25.78 -7.53 -28.69
N ALA A 426 -24.92 -8.02 -29.61
CA ALA A 426 -25.21 -9.18 -30.44
C ALA A 426 -25.37 -10.45 -29.57
N ALA A 427 -24.46 -10.71 -28.65
CA ALA A 427 -24.54 -11.83 -27.73
C ALA A 427 -25.79 -11.75 -26.84
N GLU A 428 -26.04 -10.56 -26.27
CA GLU A 428 -27.20 -10.29 -25.41
C GLU A 428 -28.55 -10.53 -26.16
N THR A 429 -28.63 -10.05 -27.39
CA THR A 429 -29.84 -10.23 -28.21
C THR A 429 -30.07 -11.71 -28.60
N THR A 430 -28.99 -12.42 -28.89
CA THR A 430 -29.06 -13.85 -29.24
C THR A 430 -29.50 -14.70 -28.05
N GLU A 431 -28.98 -14.42 -26.84
CA GLU A 431 -29.28 -15.22 -25.65
C GLU A 431 -30.62 -14.87 -25.00
N TYR A 432 -30.95 -13.60 -24.87
CA TYR A 432 -32.14 -13.15 -24.14
C TYR A 432 -33.29 -12.70 -25.04
N GLY A 433 -33.08 -12.70 -26.37
CA GLY A 433 -34.05 -12.23 -27.35
C GLY A 433 -34.24 -10.72 -27.34
N ASN A 434 -34.96 -10.22 -28.35
CA ASN A 434 -35.39 -8.84 -28.38
C ASN A 434 -36.55 -8.65 -27.38
N ARG A 435 -36.26 -8.27 -26.14
CA ARG A 435 -37.33 -7.85 -25.22
C ARG A 435 -38.15 -6.76 -25.90
N LYS A 436 -39.46 -6.97 -25.97
CA LYS A 436 -40.44 -5.92 -26.28
C LYS A 436 -40.39 -4.87 -25.15
N GLU A 437 -39.39 -4.02 -25.13
CA GLU A 437 -39.47 -2.79 -24.35
C GLU A 437 -40.43 -1.87 -25.10
N ASN A 438 -41.57 -1.62 -24.48
CA ASN A 438 -42.64 -0.76 -24.98
C ASN A 438 -42.28 0.75 -25.03
N ASN A 439 -41.04 1.07 -25.33
CA ASN A 439 -40.59 2.46 -25.44
C ASN A 439 -40.70 2.93 -26.89
N ILE A 440 -41.70 3.78 -27.13
CA ILE A 440 -42.02 4.38 -28.44
C ILE A 440 -40.79 5.08 -29.05
N LEU A 441 -39.93 5.67 -28.21
CA LEU A 441 -38.67 6.35 -28.61
C LEU A 441 -37.67 5.36 -29.21
N GLN A 442 -37.50 4.16 -28.65
CA GLN A 442 -36.61 3.14 -29.18
C GLN A 442 -37.13 2.48 -30.48
N LYS A 443 -38.46 2.39 -30.65
CA LYS A 443 -39.07 2.00 -31.92
C LYS A 443 -38.77 3.02 -33.02
N PHE A 444 -38.68 4.31 -32.69
CA PHE A 444 -38.35 5.40 -33.63
C PHE A 444 -36.87 5.36 -34.02
N ILE A 445 -35.97 5.11 -33.09
CA ILE A 445 -34.50 5.01 -33.32
C ILE A 445 -34.19 3.76 -34.17
N ARG A 446 -34.85 2.61 -33.95
CA ARG A 446 -34.73 1.39 -34.77
C ARG A 446 -35.14 1.52 -36.24
N LYS A 447 -35.96 2.50 -36.56
CA LYS A 447 -36.42 2.72 -37.94
C LYS A 447 -35.32 3.31 -38.85
N PHE A 448 -34.23 3.79 -38.26
CA PHE A 448 -33.10 4.47 -38.92
C PHE A 448 -31.75 3.77 -38.76
N HIS A 449 -31.68 2.62 -38.04
CA HIS A 449 -30.43 1.88 -37.84
C HIS A 449 -30.53 0.49 -38.48
N GLU A 450 -29.42 0.05 -39.09
CA GLU A 450 -29.29 -1.32 -39.57
C GLU A 450 -29.55 -2.32 -38.42
N PRO A 451 -30.19 -3.51 -38.74
CA PRO A 451 -30.42 -4.52 -37.73
C PRO A 451 -29.11 -5.02 -37.15
N LEU A 452 -29.06 -5.18 -35.80
CA LEU A 452 -27.89 -5.70 -35.08
C LEU A 452 -27.50 -7.07 -35.73
N PRO A 453 -26.18 -7.27 -36.00
CA PRO A 453 -25.74 -8.57 -36.50
C PRO A 453 -26.00 -9.68 -35.47
N SER A 454 -26.25 -10.89 -35.92
CA SER A 454 -26.33 -12.05 -35.04
C SER A 454 -24.96 -12.34 -34.41
N TYR A 455 -24.97 -13.10 -33.29
CA TYR A 455 -23.74 -13.56 -32.64
C TYR A 455 -22.81 -14.27 -33.66
N ASP A 456 -23.34 -15.26 -34.46
CA ASP A 456 -22.53 -16.01 -35.43
C ASP A 456 -21.89 -15.09 -36.46
N LYS A 457 -22.62 -14.10 -36.98
CA LYS A 457 -22.07 -13.10 -37.91
C LYS A 457 -20.97 -12.26 -37.31
N VAL A 458 -21.07 -11.90 -36.01
CA VAL A 458 -20.01 -11.20 -35.29
C VAL A 458 -18.78 -12.08 -35.14
N ILE A 459 -18.95 -13.36 -34.82
CA ILE A 459 -17.85 -14.32 -34.70
C ILE A 459 -17.17 -14.59 -36.06
N GLU A 460 -17.92 -14.75 -37.14
CA GLU A 460 -17.36 -14.90 -38.51
C GLU A 460 -16.47 -13.68 -38.89
N GLN A 461 -16.85 -12.50 -38.47
CA GLN A 461 -16.10 -11.26 -38.74
C GLN A 461 -14.99 -10.96 -37.69
N TRP A 462 -14.77 -11.89 -36.73
CA TRP A 462 -13.79 -11.71 -35.65
C TRP A 462 -12.37 -11.82 -36.18
N THR A 463 -11.76 -10.70 -36.44
CA THR A 463 -10.36 -10.63 -36.87
C THR A 463 -9.44 -10.59 -35.63
N LEU A 464 -8.80 -11.71 -35.36
CA LEU A 464 -7.71 -11.77 -34.37
C LEU A 464 -6.37 -11.58 -35.11
N THR A 465 -5.46 -10.84 -34.49
CA THR A 465 -4.06 -10.87 -34.88
C THR A 465 -3.48 -12.25 -34.52
N GLU A 466 -2.39 -12.67 -35.17
CA GLU A 466 -1.76 -13.96 -34.87
C GLU A 466 -1.40 -14.09 -33.36
N GLU A 467 -0.98 -12.97 -32.75
CA GLU A 467 -0.69 -12.91 -31.31
C GLU A 467 -1.89 -13.30 -30.43
N PHE A 468 -3.11 -13.00 -30.86
CA PHE A 468 -4.34 -13.31 -30.11
C PHE A 468 -4.93 -14.67 -30.46
N LYS A 469 -4.67 -15.22 -31.66
CA LYS A 469 -5.12 -16.55 -32.06
C LYS A 469 -4.54 -17.64 -31.17
N GLU A 470 -3.22 -17.66 -30.97
CA GLU A 470 -2.56 -18.65 -30.11
C GLU A 470 -3.11 -18.60 -28.67
N ARG A 471 -3.35 -17.41 -28.15
CA ARG A 471 -3.91 -17.24 -26.80
C ARG A 471 -5.35 -17.72 -26.71
N TYR A 472 -6.15 -17.41 -27.71
CA TYR A 472 -7.54 -17.87 -27.78
C TYR A 472 -7.63 -19.39 -27.87
N GLU A 473 -6.83 -20.04 -28.70
CA GLU A 473 -6.76 -21.50 -28.83
C GLU A 473 -6.40 -22.17 -27.51
N LYS A 474 -5.43 -21.60 -26.77
CA LYS A 474 -5.02 -22.09 -25.46
C LYS A 474 -6.16 -22.00 -24.42
N ILE A 475 -6.94 -20.93 -24.44
CA ILE A 475 -8.06 -20.73 -23.50
C ILE A 475 -9.25 -21.58 -23.92
N SER A 476 -9.63 -21.62 -25.19
CA SER A 476 -10.75 -22.39 -25.68
C SER A 476 -10.56 -23.90 -25.55
N SER A 477 -9.31 -24.37 -25.49
CA SER A 477 -9.01 -25.78 -25.19
C SER A 477 -9.24 -26.18 -23.73
N ASN A 478 -9.44 -25.19 -22.83
CA ASN A 478 -9.73 -25.46 -21.44
C ASN A 478 -11.21 -25.79 -21.25
N PRO A 479 -11.56 -26.97 -20.66
CA PRO A 479 -12.97 -27.40 -20.48
C PRO A 479 -13.84 -26.38 -19.72
N GLU A 480 -13.22 -25.51 -18.89
CA GLU A 480 -13.95 -24.45 -18.17
C GLU A 480 -14.62 -23.46 -19.12
N TYR A 481 -14.08 -23.26 -20.31
CA TYR A 481 -14.58 -22.31 -21.32
C TYR A 481 -15.27 -22.99 -22.51
N GLY A 482 -15.53 -24.30 -22.42
CA GLY A 482 -16.31 -25.03 -23.41
C GLY A 482 -17.80 -24.92 -23.16
N ASN A 483 -18.61 -24.72 -24.22
CA ASN A 483 -20.09 -24.65 -24.15
C ASN A 483 -20.65 -23.57 -23.19
N LEU A 484 -20.07 -22.38 -23.23
CA LEU A 484 -20.59 -21.24 -22.51
C LEU A 484 -21.84 -20.63 -23.14
N PRO A 485 -22.74 -19.99 -22.37
CA PRO A 485 -23.79 -19.12 -22.91
C PRO A 485 -23.19 -18.03 -23.81
N TYR A 486 -23.96 -17.50 -24.76
CA TYR A 486 -23.46 -16.52 -25.74
C TYR A 486 -22.85 -15.27 -25.11
N THR A 487 -23.45 -14.74 -24.06
CA THR A 487 -22.93 -13.54 -23.36
C THR A 487 -21.65 -13.84 -22.59
N GLU A 488 -21.54 -15.00 -22.00
CA GLU A 488 -20.36 -15.44 -21.26
C GLU A 488 -19.19 -15.72 -22.22
N ASP A 489 -19.42 -16.46 -23.31
CA ASP A 489 -18.42 -16.73 -24.35
C ASP A 489 -17.91 -15.41 -24.95
N MET A 490 -18.83 -14.49 -25.29
CA MET A 490 -18.45 -13.16 -25.79
C MET A 490 -17.59 -12.40 -24.81
N ALA A 491 -17.92 -12.42 -23.52
CA ALA A 491 -17.15 -11.73 -22.50
C ALA A 491 -15.72 -12.30 -22.37
N VAL A 492 -15.57 -13.63 -22.46
CA VAL A 492 -14.26 -14.32 -22.48
C VAL A 492 -13.44 -13.88 -23.70
N ARG A 493 -14.04 -13.92 -24.90
CA ARG A 493 -13.38 -13.52 -26.16
C ARG A 493 -12.91 -12.06 -26.10
N LEU A 494 -13.75 -11.17 -25.60
CA LEU A 494 -13.42 -9.74 -25.48
C LEU A 494 -12.24 -9.51 -24.55
N ASP A 495 -12.15 -10.20 -23.41
CA ASP A 495 -11.07 -10.01 -22.44
C ASP A 495 -9.69 -10.31 -23.03
N ILE A 496 -9.57 -11.41 -23.76
CA ILE A 496 -8.30 -11.88 -24.32
C ILE A 496 -7.93 -11.22 -25.65
N SER A 497 -8.82 -10.42 -26.22
CA SER A 497 -8.61 -9.77 -27.51
C SER A 497 -8.84 -8.26 -27.47
N TYR A 498 -10.05 -7.79 -27.78
CA TYR A 498 -10.33 -6.36 -27.97
C TYR A 498 -10.11 -5.52 -26.72
N ARG A 499 -10.42 -6.02 -25.51
CA ARG A 499 -10.16 -5.31 -24.26
C ARG A 499 -8.67 -5.23 -23.94
N TYR A 500 -7.93 -6.28 -24.25
CA TYR A 500 -6.46 -6.28 -24.14
C TYR A 500 -5.83 -5.34 -25.17
N GLN A 501 -6.30 -5.35 -26.42
CA GLN A 501 -5.87 -4.40 -27.43
C GLN A 501 -6.16 -2.96 -27.03
N MET A 502 -7.32 -2.69 -26.47
CA MET A 502 -7.71 -1.37 -25.95
C MET A 502 -6.71 -0.86 -24.90
N PHE A 503 -6.30 -1.73 -23.97
CA PHE A 503 -5.31 -1.38 -22.96
C PHE A 503 -3.97 -0.94 -23.58
N TRP A 504 -3.45 -1.69 -24.56
CA TRP A 504 -2.19 -1.36 -25.18
C TRP A 504 -2.28 -0.11 -26.06
N TYR A 505 -3.39 0.10 -26.74
CA TYR A 505 -3.64 1.38 -27.43
C TYR A 505 -3.64 2.55 -26.46
N ALA A 506 -4.19 2.36 -25.28
CA ALA A 506 -4.17 3.37 -24.22
C ALA A 506 -2.75 3.64 -23.69
N ILE A 507 -1.93 2.59 -23.52
CA ILE A 507 -0.51 2.74 -23.13
C ILE A 507 0.24 3.54 -24.20
N HIS A 508 0.13 3.17 -25.49
CA HIS A 508 0.84 3.89 -26.57
C HIS A 508 0.33 5.31 -26.78
N TYR A 509 -0.95 5.56 -26.53
CA TYR A 509 -1.49 6.92 -26.50
C TYR A 509 -0.79 7.75 -25.42
N ARG A 510 -0.64 7.22 -24.22
CA ARG A 510 0.00 7.90 -23.09
C ARG A 510 1.51 8.04 -23.28
N GLU A 511 2.18 7.10 -23.93
CA GLU A 511 3.60 7.25 -24.33
C GLU A 511 3.80 8.44 -25.29
N ALA A 512 2.96 8.58 -26.31
CA ALA A 512 2.97 9.74 -27.20
C ALA A 512 2.65 11.04 -26.46
N GLU A 513 1.73 11.00 -25.50
CA GLU A 513 1.39 12.15 -24.68
C GLU A 513 2.53 12.56 -23.75
N PHE A 514 3.28 11.63 -23.20
CA PHE A 514 4.48 11.91 -22.41
C PHE A 514 5.48 12.75 -23.24
N ILE A 515 5.79 12.32 -24.47
CA ILE A 515 6.69 13.03 -25.37
C ILE A 515 6.17 14.46 -25.61
N HIS A 516 4.89 14.61 -25.90
CA HIS A 516 4.26 15.91 -26.12
C HIS A 516 4.30 16.82 -24.88
N ARG A 517 4.06 16.29 -23.69
CA ARG A 517 4.15 17.05 -22.43
C ARG A 517 5.59 17.42 -22.09
N LEU A 518 6.53 16.57 -22.45
CA LEU A 518 7.95 16.82 -22.23
C LEU A 518 8.44 18.00 -23.08
N SER A 519 7.95 18.13 -24.31
CA SER A 519 8.28 19.28 -25.21
C SER A 519 7.76 20.64 -24.70
N LYS A 520 6.78 20.63 -23.80
CA LYS A 520 6.17 21.82 -23.18
C LYS A 520 6.64 22.07 -21.76
N CYS A 521 7.56 21.23 -21.27
CA CYS A 521 8.06 21.35 -19.91
C CYS A 521 8.99 22.56 -19.83
N ASP A 522 8.60 23.56 -19.04
CA ASP A 522 9.47 24.68 -18.72
C ASP A 522 10.48 24.18 -17.65
N GLU A 523 11.77 24.39 -17.87
CA GLU A 523 12.85 23.92 -16.97
C GLU A 523 12.82 24.56 -15.57
N GLY A 524 11.82 25.40 -15.29
CA GLY A 524 11.61 26.02 -14.00
C GLY A 524 11.44 24.97 -12.90
N LYS A 525 12.41 24.87 -11.99
CA LYS A 525 12.40 24.06 -10.76
C LYS A 525 11.28 24.48 -9.77
N GLN A 526 10.16 24.91 -10.29
CA GLN A 526 9.02 25.37 -9.50
C GLN A 526 8.36 24.16 -8.83
N ARG A 527 8.11 24.29 -7.55
CA ARG A 527 7.47 23.28 -6.69
C ARG A 527 6.07 23.70 -6.28
N THR A 528 5.48 24.63 -7.01
CA THR A 528 4.10 25.02 -6.81
C THR A 528 3.18 23.82 -6.97
N GLN A 529 1.99 23.88 -6.42
CA GLN A 529 0.98 22.83 -6.53
C GLN A 529 0.76 22.42 -7.99
N GLU A 530 0.63 23.40 -8.87
CA GLU A 530 0.40 23.18 -10.31
C GLU A 530 1.57 22.47 -10.98
N ALA A 531 2.80 23.00 -10.83
CA ALA A 531 4.00 22.41 -11.44
C ALA A 531 4.24 20.97 -10.98
N TYR A 532 4.06 20.70 -9.68
CA TYR A 532 4.23 19.35 -9.15
C TYR A 532 3.13 18.40 -9.63
N THR A 533 1.88 18.87 -9.70
CA THR A 533 0.76 18.09 -10.25
C THR A 533 0.98 17.75 -11.72
N GLN A 534 1.42 18.71 -12.53
CA GLN A 534 1.74 18.48 -13.95
C GLN A 534 2.89 17.47 -14.12
N ARG A 535 3.87 17.51 -13.23
CA ARG A 535 4.94 16.51 -13.22
C ARG A 535 4.41 15.11 -12.91
N LEU A 536 3.58 14.95 -11.88
CA LEU A 536 2.96 13.66 -11.55
C LEU A 536 2.11 13.14 -12.72
N LYS A 537 1.33 13.99 -13.36
CA LYS A 537 0.52 13.64 -14.54
C LYS A 537 1.40 13.23 -15.74
N ARG A 538 2.54 13.89 -15.94
CA ARG A 538 3.49 13.53 -17.00
C ARG A 538 4.11 12.15 -16.71
N LEU A 539 4.52 11.89 -15.48
CA LEU A 539 5.02 10.58 -15.06
C LEU A 539 3.93 9.49 -15.16
N ALA A 540 2.67 9.82 -14.86
CA ALA A 540 1.54 8.89 -14.99
C ALA A 540 1.29 8.45 -16.45
N CYS A 541 1.72 9.24 -17.43
CA CYS A 541 1.67 8.82 -18.83
C CYS A 541 2.56 7.59 -19.13
N VAL A 542 3.69 7.47 -18.49
CA VAL A 542 4.63 6.35 -18.69
C VAL A 542 4.60 5.30 -17.60
N MET A 543 4.19 5.69 -16.40
CA MET A 543 4.02 4.84 -15.22
C MET A 543 2.60 5.03 -14.67
N PRO A 544 1.60 4.34 -15.25
CA PRO A 544 0.18 4.58 -14.91
C PRO A 544 -0.18 4.27 -13.45
N VAL A 545 0.73 3.63 -12.70
CA VAL A 545 0.53 3.33 -11.28
C VAL A 545 1.75 3.77 -10.47
N PHE A 546 1.53 4.63 -9.48
CA PHE A 546 2.50 4.91 -8.44
C PHE A 546 2.30 3.91 -7.30
N ILE A 547 3.39 3.38 -6.75
CA ILE A 547 3.34 2.32 -5.75
C ILE A 547 4.10 2.77 -4.51
N SER A 548 3.47 2.73 -3.33
CA SER A 548 4.04 3.26 -2.09
C SER A 548 3.62 2.46 -0.87
N THR A 549 4.40 2.56 0.21
CA THR A 549 3.89 2.23 1.55
C THR A 549 3.16 3.44 2.13
N PHE A 550 2.24 3.24 3.07
CA PHE A 550 1.60 4.36 3.79
C PHE A 550 2.61 5.25 4.53
N HIS A 551 3.74 4.71 4.96
CA HIS A 551 4.82 5.50 5.59
C HIS A 551 5.47 6.49 4.62
N SER A 552 5.56 6.15 3.35
CA SER A 552 6.22 6.98 2.33
C SER A 552 5.25 7.90 1.58
N LEU A 553 4.00 7.48 1.41
CA LEU A 553 3.01 8.16 0.59
C LEU A 553 2.82 9.65 0.94
N PRO A 554 2.64 10.06 2.21
CA PRO A 554 2.46 11.47 2.54
C PRO A 554 3.62 12.36 2.11
N LYS A 555 4.86 11.83 2.15
CA LYS A 555 6.07 12.56 1.73
C LYS A 555 6.04 12.93 0.25
N TYR A 556 5.49 12.06 -0.60
CA TYR A 556 5.44 12.26 -2.05
C TYR A 556 4.23 13.05 -2.52
N MET A 557 3.20 13.16 -1.69
CA MET A 557 1.99 13.93 -1.98
C MET A 557 2.04 15.29 -1.28
N THR A 558 3.14 16.03 -1.51
CA THR A 558 3.36 17.38 -0.96
C THR A 558 3.97 18.31 -2.01
N TYR A 559 3.70 19.59 -1.87
CA TYR A 559 4.27 20.65 -2.69
C TYR A 559 4.83 21.79 -1.81
N ALA A 560 5.43 22.79 -2.43
CA ALA A 560 5.98 23.97 -1.74
C ALA A 560 5.45 25.25 -2.38
N GLU A 561 4.99 26.19 -1.59
CA GLU A 561 4.44 27.46 -2.02
C GLU A 561 4.67 28.56 -0.99
N ASN A 562 5.02 29.77 -1.45
CA ASN A 562 5.20 30.95 -0.59
C ASN A 562 6.16 30.72 0.60
N GLY A 563 7.25 30.01 0.36
CA GLY A 563 8.24 29.68 1.39
C GLY A 563 7.81 28.59 2.40
N LYS A 564 6.59 28.07 2.29
CA LYS A 564 6.11 26.92 3.05
C LYS A 564 6.42 25.64 2.29
N TRP A 565 6.97 24.67 2.98
CA TRP A 565 7.32 23.35 2.46
C TRP A 565 6.37 22.29 3.01
N ASP A 566 6.31 21.14 2.35
CA ASP A 566 5.52 19.98 2.79
C ASP A 566 4.01 20.30 2.95
N ILE A 567 3.46 21.11 2.04
CA ILE A 567 2.02 21.34 1.98
C ILE A 567 1.37 20.11 1.35
N PRO A 568 0.39 19.45 2.01
CA PRO A 568 -0.24 18.26 1.45
C PRO A 568 -1.01 18.54 0.17
N LEU A 569 -0.82 17.68 -0.84
CA LEU A 569 -1.58 17.71 -2.09
C LEU A 569 -2.93 17.01 -1.87
N TYR A 570 -3.84 17.68 -1.14
CA TYR A 570 -5.17 17.16 -0.86
C TYR A 570 -5.96 16.89 -2.14
N ASN A 571 -6.67 15.75 -2.18
CA ASN A 571 -7.43 15.29 -3.36
C ASN A 571 -6.59 15.19 -4.65
N GLY A 572 -5.26 15.09 -4.55
CA GLY A 572 -4.36 15.00 -5.69
C GLY A 572 -4.28 13.60 -6.32
N ILE A 573 -4.72 12.57 -5.61
CA ILE A 573 -4.79 11.20 -6.08
C ILE A 573 -6.20 10.93 -6.61
N ASP A 574 -6.33 10.53 -7.87
CA ASP A 574 -7.65 10.24 -8.45
C ASP A 574 -8.19 8.89 -7.96
N LEU A 575 -7.30 7.88 -7.80
CA LEU A 575 -7.65 6.58 -7.22
C LEU A 575 -6.55 6.08 -6.28
N LEU A 576 -6.91 5.84 -5.02
CA LEU A 576 -6.08 5.14 -4.03
C LEU A 576 -6.49 3.66 -3.99
N ILE A 577 -5.58 2.78 -4.34
CA ILE A 577 -5.74 1.33 -4.22
C ILE A 577 -5.02 0.89 -2.94
N VAL A 578 -5.74 0.23 -2.04
CA VAL A 578 -5.16 -0.34 -0.81
C VAL A 578 -5.16 -1.86 -0.93
N ASP A 579 -4.00 -2.42 -1.22
CA ASP A 579 -3.83 -3.87 -1.29
C ASP A 579 -3.47 -4.46 0.09
N GLU A 580 -3.89 -5.70 0.32
CA GLU A 580 -3.81 -6.38 1.62
C GLU A 580 -4.37 -5.51 2.77
N SER A 581 -5.48 -4.82 2.50
CA SER A 581 -6.10 -3.82 3.40
C SER A 581 -6.55 -4.39 4.75
N GLY A 582 -6.74 -5.70 4.84
CA GLY A 582 -6.98 -6.42 6.11
C GLY A 582 -5.79 -6.37 7.07
N GLN A 583 -4.57 -6.19 6.55
CA GLN A 583 -3.32 -6.14 7.32
C GLN A 583 -2.83 -4.71 7.62
N VAL A 584 -3.60 -3.69 7.27
CA VAL A 584 -3.24 -2.28 7.48
C VAL A 584 -4.01 -1.74 8.67
N SER A 585 -3.30 -1.27 9.70
CA SER A 585 -3.94 -0.64 10.86
C SER A 585 -4.51 0.74 10.52
N PRO A 586 -5.60 1.17 11.18
CA PRO A 586 -6.28 2.42 10.84
C PRO A 586 -5.38 3.65 10.97
N GLU A 587 -4.60 3.75 12.04
CA GLU A 587 -3.73 4.91 12.33
C GLU A 587 -2.66 5.16 11.27
N LEU A 588 -2.27 4.12 10.50
CA LEU A 588 -1.31 4.25 9.40
C LEU A 588 -1.95 4.82 8.13
N ALA A 589 -3.17 4.39 7.82
CA ALA A 589 -3.78 4.64 6.51
C ALA A 589 -4.76 5.83 6.50
N VAL A 590 -5.51 6.04 7.57
CA VAL A 590 -6.61 7.01 7.62
C VAL A 590 -6.23 8.40 7.08
N PRO A 591 -5.12 9.04 7.46
CA PRO A 591 -4.85 10.40 6.99
C PRO A 591 -4.57 10.46 5.49
N SER A 592 -4.09 9.37 4.87
CA SER A 592 -3.81 9.31 3.43
C SER A 592 -5.09 9.39 2.56
N PHE A 593 -6.26 9.13 3.12
CA PHE A 593 -7.54 9.30 2.43
C PHE A 593 -7.88 10.78 2.18
N SER A 594 -7.26 11.72 2.88
CA SER A 594 -7.36 13.15 2.56
C SER A 594 -6.67 13.53 1.25
N LEU A 595 -5.74 12.70 0.80
CA LEU A 595 -4.95 12.92 -0.42
C LEU A 595 -5.65 12.40 -1.68
N ALA A 596 -6.75 11.64 -1.53
CA ALA A 596 -7.40 10.92 -2.63
C ALA A 596 -8.87 11.32 -2.81
N LYS A 597 -9.38 11.14 -4.04
CA LYS A 597 -10.77 11.36 -4.42
C LYS A 597 -11.61 10.10 -4.28
N GLN A 598 -11.05 8.96 -4.66
CA GLN A 598 -11.69 7.64 -4.60
C GLN A 598 -10.72 6.60 -4.03
N ALA A 599 -11.23 5.53 -3.43
CA ALA A 599 -10.44 4.43 -2.94
C ALA A 599 -11.06 3.05 -3.23
N ILE A 600 -10.19 2.09 -3.59
CA ILE A 600 -10.53 0.67 -3.64
C ILE A 600 -9.67 -0.04 -2.60
N LEU A 601 -10.32 -0.76 -1.68
CA LEU A 601 -9.66 -1.54 -0.66
C LEU A 601 -9.84 -3.02 -0.98
N VAL A 602 -8.73 -3.71 -1.23
CA VAL A 602 -8.73 -5.14 -1.53
C VAL A 602 -7.99 -5.87 -0.42
N GLY A 603 -8.56 -6.95 0.07
CA GLY A 603 -7.96 -7.73 1.16
C GLY A 603 -8.87 -8.87 1.58
N ASP A 604 -8.57 -9.42 2.74
CA ASP A 604 -9.36 -10.48 3.33
C ASP A 604 -9.35 -10.31 4.87
N ILE A 605 -10.52 -10.12 5.44
CA ILE A 605 -10.68 -9.93 6.89
C ILE A 605 -10.54 -11.24 7.68
N GLN A 606 -10.52 -12.38 7.01
CA GLN A 606 -10.33 -13.70 7.62
C GLN A 606 -8.86 -14.15 7.62
N GLN A 607 -7.98 -13.37 7.01
CA GLN A 607 -6.53 -13.61 7.05
C GLN A 607 -5.87 -12.93 8.26
N ILE A 608 -4.53 -12.96 8.26
CA ILE A 608 -3.72 -12.35 9.31
C ILE A 608 -4.11 -10.88 9.47
N GLU A 609 -4.46 -10.52 10.67
CA GLU A 609 -4.77 -9.15 11.06
C GLU A 609 -3.51 -8.28 11.12
N PRO A 610 -3.64 -6.94 11.22
CA PRO A 610 -2.48 -6.07 11.42
C PRO A 610 -1.66 -6.49 12.64
N VAL A 611 -0.35 -6.31 12.57
CA VAL A 611 0.49 -6.41 13.77
C VAL A 611 0.30 -5.13 14.56
N TRP A 612 -0.67 -5.14 15.47
CA TRP A 612 -0.95 -3.95 16.29
C TRP A 612 0.22 -3.62 17.21
N SER A 613 0.62 -2.37 17.18
CA SER A 613 1.76 -1.88 17.95
C SER A 613 1.38 -1.40 19.34
N ILE A 614 0.09 -1.25 19.63
CA ILE A 614 -0.43 -0.88 20.96
C ILE A 614 -1.40 -1.93 21.49
N SER A 615 -1.53 -2.02 22.81
CA SER A 615 -2.48 -2.93 23.47
C SER A 615 -3.88 -2.30 23.55
N ASP A 616 -4.88 -3.14 23.87
CA ASP A 616 -6.27 -2.72 24.06
C ASP A 616 -6.40 -1.67 25.18
N GLU A 617 -5.63 -1.82 26.27
CA GLU A 617 -5.63 -0.89 27.39
C GLU A 617 -5.17 0.51 26.95
N TYR A 618 -4.08 0.61 26.19
CA TYR A 618 -3.59 1.89 25.68
C TYR A 618 -4.57 2.51 24.69
N SER A 619 -5.12 1.72 23.77
CA SER A 619 -6.13 2.14 22.84
C SER A 619 -7.37 2.72 23.57
N PHE A 620 -7.86 2.01 24.57
CA PHE A 620 -9.00 2.44 25.39
C PHE A 620 -8.71 3.73 26.16
N ILE A 621 -7.54 3.85 26.77
CA ILE A 621 -7.16 5.04 27.55
C ILE A 621 -7.06 6.27 26.64
N ASN A 622 -6.49 6.13 25.45
CA ASN A 622 -6.43 7.23 24.49
C ASN A 622 -7.85 7.68 24.09
N LEU A 623 -8.79 6.74 23.88
CA LEU A 623 -10.20 7.08 23.64
C LEU A 623 -10.85 7.78 24.82
N LYS A 624 -10.58 7.33 26.06
CA LYS A 624 -11.15 7.90 27.28
C LYS A 624 -10.61 9.29 27.55
N ASN A 625 -9.27 9.50 27.43
CA ASN A 625 -8.64 10.78 27.64
C ASN A 625 -9.14 11.86 26.66
N LEU A 626 -9.48 11.45 25.46
CA LEU A 626 -10.06 12.34 24.45
C LEU A 626 -11.59 12.50 24.58
N GLY A 627 -12.21 11.89 25.60
CA GLY A 627 -13.65 12.00 25.83
C GLY A 627 -14.52 11.28 24.78
N ILE A 628 -13.91 10.37 23.98
CA ILE A 628 -14.65 9.64 22.94
C ILE A 628 -15.54 8.57 23.57
N VAL A 629 -15.05 7.89 24.60
CA VAL A 629 -15.76 6.84 25.34
C VAL A 629 -15.57 7.04 26.84
N SER A 630 -16.53 6.57 27.64
CA SER A 630 -16.45 6.61 29.11
C SER A 630 -15.89 5.31 29.71
N ASN A 631 -16.29 4.17 29.14
CA ASN A 631 -15.87 2.84 29.56
C ASN A 631 -15.94 1.84 28.40
N GLN A 632 -15.28 0.67 28.55
CA GLN A 632 -15.23 -0.38 27.52
C GLN A 632 -16.57 -1.09 27.28
N SER A 633 -17.48 -1.07 28.26
CA SER A 633 -18.82 -1.66 28.14
C SER A 633 -19.83 -0.74 27.45
N SER A 634 -19.46 0.50 27.09
CA SER A 634 -20.33 1.45 26.41
C SER A 634 -20.69 0.98 25.00
N GLU A 635 -21.92 1.27 24.55
CA GLU A 635 -22.36 1.00 23.17
C GLU A 635 -21.44 1.64 22.14
N LYS A 636 -20.96 2.85 22.44
CA LYS A 636 -20.03 3.57 21.56
C LYS A 636 -18.68 2.84 21.42
N TYR A 637 -18.12 2.28 22.50
CA TYR A 637 -16.90 1.50 22.43
C TYR A 637 -17.09 0.25 21.55
N ARG A 638 -18.17 -0.52 21.80
CA ARG A 638 -18.50 -1.71 20.99
C ARG A 638 -18.73 -1.37 19.51
N PHE A 639 -19.38 -0.23 19.25
CA PHE A 639 -19.52 0.24 17.87
C PHE A 639 -18.17 0.50 17.21
N LEU A 640 -17.26 1.21 17.87
CA LEU A 640 -15.93 1.51 17.35
C LEU A 640 -15.12 0.23 17.11
N GLU A 641 -15.16 -0.70 18.05
CA GLU A 641 -14.49 -2.01 17.95
C GLU A 641 -15.02 -2.83 16.77
N ASN A 642 -16.33 -3.05 16.69
CA ASN A 642 -16.97 -3.85 15.65
C ASN A 642 -16.80 -3.27 14.23
N ASN A 643 -16.61 -1.97 14.12
CA ASN A 643 -16.40 -1.28 12.85
C ASN A 643 -14.94 -0.95 12.55
N GLY A 644 -13.99 -1.52 13.29
CA GLY A 644 -12.56 -1.44 12.97
C GLY A 644 -11.90 -0.09 13.23
N PHE A 645 -12.45 0.76 14.12
CA PHE A 645 -11.87 2.06 14.47
C PHE A 645 -10.69 1.95 15.43
N LEU A 646 -10.59 0.86 16.20
CA LEU A 646 -9.57 0.72 17.23
C LEU A 646 -8.20 0.42 16.63
N SER A 647 -7.17 1.10 17.12
CA SER A 647 -5.77 0.84 16.71
C SER A 647 -5.19 -0.45 17.30
N SER A 648 -5.89 -1.10 18.23
CA SER A 648 -5.49 -2.36 18.87
C SER A 648 -6.18 -3.60 18.31
N SER A 649 -7.23 -3.44 17.48
CA SER A 649 -8.00 -4.58 16.95
C SER A 649 -8.64 -4.28 15.57
N GLY A 650 -8.47 -3.04 15.06
CA GLY A 650 -9.02 -2.60 13.79
C GLY A 650 -8.11 -2.85 12.59
N SER A 651 -8.71 -2.79 11.40
CA SER A 651 -7.97 -2.65 10.15
C SER A 651 -8.67 -1.65 9.25
N ILE A 652 -7.92 -1.09 8.30
CA ILE A 652 -8.49 -0.11 7.36
C ILE A 652 -9.61 -0.74 6.51
N MET A 653 -9.54 -2.03 6.24
CA MET A 653 -10.59 -2.76 5.54
C MET A 653 -11.87 -2.86 6.39
N LYS A 654 -11.75 -3.26 7.67
CA LYS A 654 -12.90 -3.30 8.60
C LYS A 654 -13.54 -1.92 8.70
N LEU A 655 -12.73 -0.85 8.81
CA LEU A 655 -13.19 0.53 8.89
C LEU A 655 -13.94 0.98 7.63
N ALA A 656 -13.43 0.65 6.44
CA ALA A 656 -13.99 1.07 5.17
C ALA A 656 -15.29 0.35 4.78
N ARG A 657 -15.53 -0.86 5.29
CA ARG A 657 -16.70 -1.69 4.92
C ARG A 657 -18.03 -0.97 5.11
N LYS A 658 -18.18 -0.16 6.15
CA LYS A 658 -19.42 0.59 6.41
C LYS A 658 -19.73 1.65 5.35
N SER A 659 -18.69 2.15 4.65
CA SER A 659 -18.83 3.17 3.61
C SER A 659 -19.10 2.55 2.22
N CYS A 660 -18.97 1.22 2.08
CA CYS A 660 -19.32 0.51 0.86
C CYS A 660 -20.85 0.29 0.79
N ASN A 661 -21.44 0.55 -0.37
CA ASN A 661 -22.87 0.45 -0.59
C ASN A 661 -23.34 -0.89 -1.17
N PHE A 662 -22.47 -1.88 -1.31
CA PHE A 662 -22.83 -3.25 -1.70
C PHE A 662 -22.71 -4.22 -0.52
N THR A 663 -23.55 -5.26 -0.56
CA THR A 663 -23.51 -6.38 0.41
C THR A 663 -23.66 -7.68 -0.36
N VAL A 664 -22.63 -8.53 -0.32
CA VAL A 664 -22.59 -9.82 -1.03
C VAL A 664 -22.50 -10.95 -0.01
N LYS A 665 -23.39 -11.93 -0.10
CA LYS A 665 -23.43 -13.08 0.81
C LYS A 665 -23.40 -12.70 2.30
N GLY A 666 -24.10 -11.63 2.66
CA GLY A 666 -24.21 -11.15 4.04
C GLY A 666 -23.05 -10.28 4.53
N GLU A 667 -22.01 -10.04 3.72
CA GLU A 667 -20.88 -9.18 4.04
C GLU A 667 -20.86 -7.90 3.22
N LYS A 668 -20.52 -6.79 3.86
CA LYS A 668 -20.29 -5.50 3.20
C LYS A 668 -19.08 -5.59 2.26
N GLY A 669 -19.25 -5.10 1.02
CA GLY A 669 -18.28 -5.16 -0.05
C GLY A 669 -18.56 -6.25 -1.07
N ALA A 670 -17.81 -6.26 -2.18
CA ALA A 670 -17.80 -7.36 -3.14
C ALA A 670 -17.03 -8.57 -2.58
N PHE A 671 -17.23 -9.76 -3.17
CA PHE A 671 -16.59 -10.98 -2.70
C PHE A 671 -16.11 -11.83 -3.90
N LEU A 672 -14.80 -12.13 -3.95
CA LEU A 672 -14.20 -12.99 -4.97
C LEU A 672 -14.27 -14.45 -4.51
N THR A 673 -14.78 -15.35 -5.36
CA THR A 673 -15.11 -16.73 -4.98
C THR A 673 -14.19 -17.78 -5.61
N GLU A 674 -13.72 -17.62 -6.87
CA GLU A 674 -13.02 -18.66 -7.60
C GLU A 674 -11.57 -18.82 -7.14
N HIS A 675 -11.31 -19.89 -6.41
CA HIS A 675 -9.96 -20.19 -5.91
C HIS A 675 -9.16 -21.05 -6.90
N ARG A 676 -7.99 -20.53 -7.33
CA ARG A 676 -7.14 -21.16 -8.36
C ARG A 676 -5.70 -21.45 -7.91
N ARG A 677 -5.35 -21.18 -6.66
CA ARG A 677 -3.97 -21.31 -6.15
C ARG A 677 -3.65 -22.73 -5.71
N CYS A 678 -4.42 -23.27 -4.76
CA CYS A 678 -4.22 -24.58 -4.19
C CYS A 678 -5.10 -25.63 -4.87
N VAL A 679 -4.70 -26.91 -4.82
CA VAL A 679 -5.57 -28.02 -5.20
C VAL A 679 -6.80 -28.06 -4.29
N ASP A 680 -7.91 -28.57 -4.82
CA ASP A 680 -9.21 -28.49 -4.16
C ASP A 680 -9.23 -29.13 -2.77
N SER A 681 -8.51 -30.25 -2.58
CA SER A 681 -8.38 -30.92 -1.29
C SER A 681 -7.65 -30.11 -0.20
N ILE A 682 -6.76 -29.17 -0.60
CA ILE A 682 -6.07 -28.30 0.36
C ILE A 682 -6.97 -27.14 0.78
N ILE A 683 -7.64 -26.50 -0.19
CA ILE A 683 -8.50 -25.35 0.13
C ILE A 683 -9.80 -25.75 0.80
N ALA A 684 -10.27 -27.01 0.65
CA ALA A 684 -11.50 -27.49 1.24
C ALA A 684 -11.55 -27.22 2.76
N TYR A 685 -10.45 -27.49 3.47
CA TYR A 685 -10.38 -27.24 4.92
C TYR A 685 -10.65 -25.76 5.27
N CYS A 686 -9.93 -24.83 4.62
CA CYS A 686 -10.14 -23.40 4.84
C CYS A 686 -11.53 -22.95 4.38
N ASN A 687 -12.04 -23.53 3.29
CA ASN A 687 -13.36 -23.20 2.78
C ASN A 687 -14.46 -23.58 3.77
N ASP A 688 -14.37 -24.74 4.37
CA ASP A 688 -15.38 -25.22 5.34
C ASP A 688 -15.32 -24.43 6.65
N TYR A 689 -14.13 -24.29 7.26
CA TYR A 689 -13.98 -23.70 8.60
C TYR A 689 -13.93 -22.17 8.62
N VAL A 690 -13.38 -21.53 7.58
CA VAL A 690 -13.15 -20.08 7.59
C VAL A 690 -14.11 -19.36 6.64
N TYR A 691 -14.27 -19.87 5.43
CA TYR A 691 -15.10 -19.20 4.40
C TYR A 691 -16.53 -19.76 4.30
N HIS A 692 -16.89 -20.77 5.13
CA HIS A 692 -18.24 -21.33 5.23
C HIS A 692 -18.81 -21.77 3.87
N GLY A 693 -17.98 -22.47 3.09
CA GLY A 693 -18.37 -22.99 1.76
C GLY A 693 -18.50 -21.95 0.65
N ARG A 694 -18.08 -20.69 0.89
CA ARG A 694 -18.25 -19.60 -0.09
C ARG A 694 -17.25 -19.61 -1.25
N LEU A 695 -16.11 -20.29 -1.10
CA LEU A 695 -15.13 -20.42 -2.17
C LEU A 695 -15.53 -21.50 -3.17
N LEU A 696 -15.21 -21.25 -4.43
CA LEU A 696 -15.38 -22.17 -5.52
C LEU A 696 -14.00 -22.69 -5.97
N PRO A 697 -13.58 -23.90 -5.55
CA PRO A 697 -12.31 -24.46 -5.99
C PRO A 697 -12.32 -24.69 -7.51
N LYS A 698 -11.27 -24.23 -8.19
CA LYS A 698 -11.12 -24.27 -9.65
C LYS A 698 -9.78 -24.82 -10.11
N LYS A 699 -8.94 -25.29 -9.18
CA LYS A 699 -7.63 -25.86 -9.49
C LYS A 699 -7.70 -27.32 -9.88
N GLY A 700 -8.70 -28.04 -9.39
CA GLY A 700 -8.78 -29.49 -9.47
C GLY A 700 -7.84 -30.21 -8.50
N ASN A 701 -7.89 -31.53 -8.53
CA ASN A 701 -7.08 -32.41 -7.69
C ASN A 701 -5.92 -33.08 -8.43
N GLU A 702 -5.66 -32.70 -9.67
CA GLU A 702 -4.50 -33.23 -10.42
C GLU A 702 -3.20 -32.82 -9.77
N VAL A 703 -2.44 -33.82 -9.31
CA VAL A 703 -1.13 -33.64 -8.73
C VAL A 703 -0.07 -33.83 -9.84
N LYS A 704 0.78 -32.83 -10.05
CA LYS A 704 1.90 -32.91 -11.02
C LYS A 704 2.88 -34.04 -10.70
N TYR A 705 2.89 -34.50 -9.46
CA TYR A 705 3.81 -35.51 -8.95
C TYR A 705 2.99 -36.70 -8.42
N LYS A 706 2.87 -37.75 -9.23
CA LYS A 706 2.08 -38.97 -8.91
C LYS A 706 2.64 -39.79 -7.74
N SER A 707 3.88 -39.52 -7.32
CA SER A 707 4.58 -40.25 -6.27
C SER A 707 4.44 -39.68 -4.86
N LEU A 708 3.90 -38.47 -4.73
CA LEU A 708 3.63 -37.85 -3.43
C LEU A 708 2.15 -37.59 -3.23
N PRO A 709 1.61 -37.80 -2.01
CA PRO A 709 0.24 -37.40 -1.69
C PRO A 709 0.10 -35.87 -1.79
N SER A 710 -1.10 -35.37 -2.10
CA SER A 710 -1.40 -33.95 -2.17
C SER A 710 -1.24 -33.25 -0.81
N LYS A 711 -1.32 -33.97 0.28
CA LYS A 711 -1.13 -33.52 1.66
C LYS A 711 -0.60 -34.67 2.52
N GLY A 712 0.20 -34.32 3.53
CA GLY A 712 0.72 -35.24 4.52
C GLY A 712 1.23 -34.45 5.73
N TYR A 713 1.55 -35.14 6.80
CA TYR A 713 2.21 -34.55 7.96
C TYR A 713 3.27 -35.50 8.51
N VAL A 714 4.29 -34.92 9.12
CA VAL A 714 5.30 -35.64 9.89
C VAL A 714 5.38 -34.97 11.26
N HIS A 715 5.24 -35.76 12.31
CA HIS A 715 5.42 -35.26 13.66
C HIS A 715 6.90 -35.32 14.06
N ILE A 716 7.47 -34.18 14.44
CA ILE A 716 8.83 -34.06 14.96
C ILE A 716 8.74 -33.71 16.44
N ASN A 717 9.17 -34.64 17.32
CA ASN A 717 9.16 -34.40 18.75
C ASN A 717 10.30 -33.48 19.17
N SER A 718 10.08 -32.17 19.03
CA SER A 718 11.08 -31.13 19.30
C SER A 718 10.41 -29.80 19.70
N TYR A 719 11.20 -28.92 20.31
CA TYR A 719 10.75 -27.59 20.73
C TYR A 719 11.49 -26.49 19.96
N SER A 720 10.77 -25.41 19.65
CA SER A 720 11.37 -24.23 19.06
C SER A 720 12.19 -23.46 20.10
N SER A 721 13.39 -23.01 19.74
CA SER A 721 14.28 -22.16 20.53
C SER A 721 14.26 -20.72 20.03
N PRO A 722 14.54 -19.71 20.89
CA PRO A 722 14.70 -18.34 20.44
C PRO A 722 15.91 -18.21 19.50
N GLY A 723 15.71 -17.63 18.32
CA GLY A 723 16.79 -17.28 17.39
C GLY A 723 17.54 -16.01 17.82
N LYS A 724 18.70 -15.74 17.22
CA LYS A 724 19.55 -14.57 17.48
C LYS A 724 18.83 -13.21 17.26
N THR A 725 17.79 -13.19 16.43
CA THR A 725 17.04 -11.99 16.04
C THR A 725 15.65 -11.87 16.69
N GLY A 726 15.33 -12.71 17.68
CA GLY A 726 14.04 -12.71 18.35
C GLY A 726 12.97 -13.58 17.69
N SER A 727 13.21 -14.15 16.51
CA SER A 727 12.38 -15.18 15.90
C SER A 727 12.62 -16.54 16.56
N ARG A 728 11.62 -17.42 16.52
CA ARG A 728 11.77 -18.80 16.97
C ARG A 728 12.26 -19.69 15.84
N LEU A 729 13.17 -20.61 16.15
CA LEU A 729 13.74 -21.60 15.23
C LEU A 729 13.53 -22.99 15.81
N ASN A 730 12.98 -23.90 15.00
CA ASN A 730 12.99 -25.33 15.33
C ASN A 730 14.04 -26.04 14.44
N ARG A 731 15.21 -26.26 15.02
CA ARG A 731 16.34 -26.85 14.29
C ARG A 731 16.07 -28.30 13.87
N ALA A 732 15.42 -29.08 14.71
CA ALA A 732 15.11 -30.47 14.41
C ALA A 732 14.11 -30.60 13.25
N GLU A 733 13.10 -29.70 13.16
CA GLU A 733 12.21 -29.64 12.01
C GLU A 733 12.96 -29.26 10.72
N ALA A 734 13.85 -28.25 10.79
CA ALA A 734 14.65 -27.85 9.65
C ALA A 734 15.55 -29.00 9.14
N GLU A 735 16.22 -29.70 10.05
CA GLU A 735 17.06 -30.87 9.73
C GLU A 735 16.23 -32.03 9.15
N ALA A 736 15.05 -32.31 9.70
CA ALA A 736 14.15 -33.34 9.18
C ALA A 736 13.66 -33.01 7.76
N ILE A 737 13.34 -31.74 7.49
CA ILE A 737 12.95 -31.28 6.14
C ILE A 737 14.13 -31.46 5.17
N VAL A 738 15.35 -31.08 5.55
CA VAL A 738 16.55 -31.25 4.71
C VAL A 738 16.80 -32.72 4.40
N CYS A 739 16.78 -33.57 5.42
CA CYS A 739 16.96 -35.02 5.25
C CYS A 739 15.89 -35.62 4.32
N TRP A 740 14.63 -35.21 4.48
CA TRP A 740 13.55 -35.65 3.61
C TRP A 740 13.76 -35.18 2.16
N LEU A 741 14.13 -33.94 1.95
CA LEU A 741 14.41 -33.40 0.61
C LEU A 741 15.64 -34.07 -0.05
N GLU A 742 16.65 -34.46 0.73
CA GLU A 742 17.82 -35.21 0.23
C GLU A 742 17.45 -36.62 -0.19
N LEU A 743 16.62 -37.32 0.58
CA LEU A 743 16.09 -38.62 0.21
C LEU A 743 15.25 -38.54 -1.07
N GLU A 744 14.38 -37.53 -1.17
CA GLU A 744 13.58 -37.27 -2.36
C GLU A 744 14.43 -36.90 -3.58
N LYS A 745 15.55 -36.21 -3.42
CA LYS A 745 16.50 -35.91 -4.49
C LYS A 745 17.09 -37.20 -5.14
N ILE A 746 17.36 -38.20 -4.30
CA ILE A 746 17.81 -39.50 -4.77
C ILE A 746 16.75 -40.19 -5.63
N ILE A 747 15.49 -40.04 -5.24
CA ILE A 747 14.33 -40.61 -5.95
C ILE A 747 14.01 -39.84 -7.25
N TRP A 748 14.16 -38.49 -7.24
CA TRP A 748 13.67 -37.63 -8.33
C TRP A 748 14.71 -37.19 -9.36
N LYS A 749 16.01 -37.40 -9.12
CA LYS A 749 17.12 -37.00 -10.03
C LYS A 749 17.05 -35.52 -10.48
N ARG A 750 16.52 -34.59 -9.65
CA ARG A 750 16.40 -33.16 -9.97
C ARG A 750 17.20 -32.29 -8.98
N PRO A 751 17.82 -31.16 -9.42
CA PRO A 751 18.57 -30.27 -8.53
C PRO A 751 17.63 -29.53 -7.57
N ILE A 752 17.95 -29.54 -6.27
CA ILE A 752 17.17 -28.93 -5.17
C ILE A 752 16.92 -27.43 -5.35
N LYS A 753 17.79 -26.70 -6.08
CA LYS A 753 17.65 -25.26 -6.35
C LYS A 753 16.31 -24.89 -7.00
N SER A 754 15.66 -25.80 -7.73
CA SER A 754 14.37 -25.53 -8.37
C SER A 754 13.17 -25.67 -7.42
N LEU A 755 13.35 -26.31 -6.27
CA LEU A 755 12.27 -26.46 -5.26
C LEU A 755 12.25 -25.28 -4.27
N PHE A 756 13.40 -24.77 -3.86
CA PHE A 756 13.48 -23.64 -2.91
C PHE A 756 13.14 -22.28 -3.52
N MET A 757 13.12 -22.14 -4.85
CA MET A 757 12.66 -20.89 -5.50
C MET A 757 11.14 -20.83 -5.71
N LYS A 758 10.37 -21.82 -5.24
CA LYS A 758 8.90 -21.85 -5.36
C LYS A 758 8.17 -22.00 -4.02
N LEU A 759 8.91 -22.11 -2.92
CA LEU A 759 8.43 -21.97 -1.55
C LEU A 759 8.88 -20.59 -0.99
#